data_5154cac074705a2f6eac70d0a7cc0783
#
_entry.id   5154cac074705a2f6eac70d0a7cc0783
#
_cell.length_a   1.000
_cell.length_b   1.000
_cell.length_c   1.000
_cell.angle_alpha   90.00
_cell.angle_beta   90.00
_cell.angle_gamma   90.00
#
_symmetry.space_group_name_H-M   'P 1'
#
loop_
_entity.id
_entity.type
_entity.pdbx_description
1 polymer ?
#
loop_
_entity_poly.entity_id
_entity_poly.type
_entity_poly.pdbx_seq_one_letter_code
_entity_poly.pdbx_strand_id
1 'polypeptide(L)'
;MSDEEKDEMVGYRQQPGKISFSRPGSGGKKSFSEPRDEKMIPESQGGKKKQPWGDHRHDNLITGRVVGKSTSLVDSNWKVTGRAKYGDDIRLPAELIGKIVRSPYHYARVLSIDLSEASKLPGVISIATGEDAKNKFGVLPVTKDEHAMAVDRVRHIGDLIACVAAEDEATALEAVRLIKIEYEILDSIHDMKDGLKDSEVPIHDRGEYHIGEANIQKRVFQEFGHIKSMKENSVASHKKNWFFNGVNHAATEPHAVVADWDPSGRLTLYTPQQVPHYVHRALADVLEIPMHQINVHRTFVGGGFGGKSDPFPHEMCASILARKSGRPVRITFDREEVYWINRGRHPSHIEMNLHADEEGRLCGIETDALIDGGAFASFGHVTTYYNGVLHTAPYEIGAFHYTGARVWTNKPASGAMRGHGAVNSRCAVEVGIDDISEQLQVDPISFRLANLLPPHSATITGFRVTSIGMRECLERVMKESGWKEKFRKMPLGHGIGIGCGFFISGSGLPIHWDPNKFPHATVHLKIDMDGGVTVHTGAADIGQGSDTVVAQSVAEVLGLPLDMIRIKSRETDTSPVDLGSYSSRVTFMNANAAISAAMEIRNDLLNATSEITKAPIEKLVIGDRRIFRKDEPAIGVSYLEALHKAQEDRGALVASGAYRTPPMGRAHKGAAAGLAPAYSFSAYVAEVKVDVETGQTKVEKVWAAHDCGKALNPLAVKGQIIGSCHMGMGQVLSEEMRYGRTGNLMNTDLLDYKIPSVHEMPHVTPIIVESNDPEGPFGAKEAGEGPLLPILPAVCNAVYDAIGVRTNELPITPDRLHKNIERKCRELKIDDPNDLPSPRLEHSKLQDTLEKRAKEHSIRDKKRRLTSEIEPYHNGALFGMDPTIPPDEVDESWEVTVIPSEEYLENPRLAGSAWTHTERRKRSV
;
A
#
# COMPACT_ATOMS: atom_id res chain seq x y z
N MET A 1 32.68 12.50 -35.95
CA MET A 1 32.00 11.42 -35.24
C MET A 1 31.33 10.58 -36.31
N SER A 2 31.69 9.32 -36.42
CA SER A 2 31.16 8.39 -37.42
C SER A 2 29.78 7.94 -37.04
N ASP A 3 29.00 7.45 -38.01
CA ASP A 3 27.63 7.00 -37.77
C ASP A 3 27.53 5.83 -36.73
N GLU A 4 28.63 5.12 -36.50
CA GLU A 4 28.73 4.09 -35.44
C GLU A 4 28.77 4.66 -34.02
N GLU A 5 29.25 5.88 -33.79
CA GLU A 5 29.24 6.52 -32.47
C GLU A 5 27.86 7.12 -32.08
N LYS A 6 26.94 7.22 -33.06
CA LYS A 6 25.56 7.66 -32.78
C LYS A 6 24.65 6.54 -32.29
N ASP A 7 24.95 5.30 -32.62
CA ASP A 7 24.13 4.15 -32.22
C ASP A 7 24.36 3.71 -30.75
N GLU A 8 25.52 4.01 -30.16
CA GLU A 8 25.79 3.69 -28.76
C GLU A 8 25.10 4.63 -27.77
N MET A 9 24.68 5.83 -28.17
CA MET A 9 23.96 6.77 -27.29
C MET A 9 22.42 6.69 -27.40
N VAL A 10 21.87 5.83 -28.25
CA VAL A 10 20.41 5.68 -28.46
C VAL A 10 19.84 4.43 -27.72
N GLY A 11 20.57 3.88 -26.79
CA GLY A 11 20.31 2.56 -26.17
C GLY A 11 19.22 2.45 -25.12
N TYR A 12 18.30 3.40 -24.94
CA TYR A 12 17.23 3.26 -23.95
C TYR A 12 15.84 3.63 -24.48
N ARG A 13 15.48 3.10 -25.63
CA ARG A 13 14.06 2.95 -25.96
C ARG A 13 13.60 1.59 -25.43
N GLN A 14 13.01 1.58 -24.24
CA GLN A 14 12.19 0.44 -23.87
C GLN A 14 11.11 0.24 -24.92
N GLN A 15 11.00 -0.97 -25.41
CA GLN A 15 9.80 -1.36 -26.14
C GLN A 15 8.66 -1.50 -25.12
N PRO A 16 7.63 -0.66 -25.16
CA PRO A 16 6.45 -0.79 -24.32
C PRO A 16 5.84 -2.17 -24.52
N GLY A 17 5.33 -2.74 -23.47
CA GLY A 17 4.63 -4.03 -23.51
C GLY A 17 5.46 -5.27 -23.18
N LYS A 18 6.77 -5.17 -22.87
CA LYS A 18 7.56 -6.33 -22.41
C LYS A 18 7.61 -6.53 -20.90
N ILE A 19 7.02 -5.66 -20.12
CA ILE A 19 6.83 -5.85 -18.68
C ILE A 19 5.42 -6.39 -18.46
N SER A 20 5.24 -7.67 -18.65
CA SER A 20 4.01 -8.31 -18.22
C SER A 20 4.29 -9.03 -16.92
N PHE A 21 3.52 -8.72 -15.88
CA PHE A 21 3.46 -9.51 -14.66
C PHE A 21 3.07 -10.97 -14.91
N SER A 22 2.65 -11.27 -16.12
CA SER A 22 2.11 -12.56 -16.57
C SER A 22 3.12 -13.50 -17.18
N ARG A 23 4.40 -13.19 -17.13
CA ARG A 23 5.41 -14.10 -17.66
C ARG A 23 6.34 -14.64 -16.58
N PRO A 24 6.04 -15.80 -16.00
CA PRO A 24 7.09 -16.68 -15.55
C PRO A 24 7.81 -17.17 -16.82
N GLY A 25 9.06 -16.77 -17.01
CA GLY A 25 9.94 -17.39 -18.00
C GLY A 25 9.64 -17.19 -19.48
N SER A 26 9.32 -15.95 -19.93
CA SER A 26 9.32 -15.71 -21.38
C SER A 26 10.72 -15.38 -21.88
N GLY A 27 11.35 -16.32 -22.50
CA GLY A 27 12.58 -16.08 -23.25
C GLY A 27 13.84 -16.73 -22.70
N GLY A 28 13.72 -17.62 -21.80
CA GLY A 28 14.81 -18.46 -21.30
C GLY A 28 14.28 -19.38 -20.23
N LYS A 29 14.85 -20.49 -20.05
CA LYS A 29 14.50 -21.49 -19.04
C LYS A 29 14.63 -21.04 -17.56
N LYS A 30 14.61 -19.70 -17.27
CA LYS A 30 14.67 -19.15 -15.92
C LYS A 30 13.33 -18.57 -15.55
N SER A 31 12.60 -19.26 -14.69
CA SER A 31 11.38 -18.79 -14.05
C SER A 31 11.72 -17.77 -12.94
N PHE A 32 10.77 -16.91 -12.58
CA PHE A 32 10.89 -16.06 -11.38
C PHE A 32 11.05 -16.84 -10.08
N SER A 33 10.89 -18.14 -10.13
CA SER A 33 11.01 -19.10 -9.03
C SER A 33 12.40 -19.73 -8.90
N GLU A 34 13.31 -19.53 -9.85
CA GLU A 34 14.68 -20.00 -9.66
C GLU A 34 15.35 -19.15 -8.58
N PRO A 35 16.14 -19.78 -7.69
CA PRO A 35 16.99 -19.04 -6.76
C PRO A 35 17.78 -18.02 -7.56
N ARG A 36 17.81 -16.76 -7.13
CA ARG A 36 18.73 -15.78 -7.73
C ARG A 36 20.14 -16.36 -7.62
N ASP A 37 20.91 -16.22 -8.69
CA ASP A 37 22.32 -16.58 -8.69
C ASP A 37 22.97 -15.96 -7.44
N GLU A 38 23.55 -16.78 -6.59
CA GLU A 38 24.19 -16.38 -5.31
C GLU A 38 25.19 -15.22 -5.50
N LYS A 39 25.74 -15.09 -6.72
CA LYS A 39 26.66 -14.00 -7.10
C LYS A 39 25.99 -12.63 -7.24
N MET A 40 24.65 -12.57 -7.32
CA MET A 40 23.90 -11.31 -7.44
C MET A 40 23.36 -10.78 -6.11
N ILE A 41 23.52 -11.52 -5.02
CA ILE A 41 23.19 -11.09 -3.66
C ILE A 41 24.50 -10.70 -2.99
N PRO A 42 24.63 -9.46 -2.49
CA PRO A 42 25.83 -9.11 -1.71
C PRO A 42 26.03 -10.13 -0.59
N GLU A 43 27.27 -10.56 -0.36
CA GLU A 43 27.56 -11.55 0.69
C GLU A 43 27.02 -11.16 2.07
N SER A 44 26.86 -9.86 2.33
CA SER A 44 26.19 -9.31 3.51
C SER A 44 24.69 -9.61 3.61
N GLN A 45 24.04 -10.08 2.52
CA GLN A 45 22.58 -10.24 2.47
C GLN A 45 22.10 -11.65 2.12
N GLY A 46 22.99 -12.62 1.89
CA GLY A 46 22.36 -13.85 1.47
C GLY A 46 23.23 -14.94 0.93
N GLY A 47 24.41 -15.01 1.33
CA GLY A 47 25.07 -16.28 1.22
C GLY A 47 24.24 -17.36 1.90
N LYS A 48 24.48 -18.61 1.61
CA LYS A 48 23.84 -19.84 2.11
C LYS A 48 23.48 -19.87 3.60
N LYS A 49 23.66 -18.79 4.30
CA LYS A 49 23.47 -18.65 5.75
C LYS A 49 22.43 -17.56 6.00
N LYS A 50 21.67 -17.79 7.03
CA LYS A 50 20.71 -16.92 7.69
C LYS A 50 21.08 -15.46 7.52
N GLN A 51 20.11 -14.64 7.14
CA GLN A 51 20.35 -13.19 7.06
C GLN A 51 20.80 -12.66 8.41
N PRO A 52 21.88 -11.88 8.46
CA PRO A 52 22.50 -11.50 9.72
C PRO A 52 21.57 -10.85 10.73
N TRP A 53 20.52 -10.19 10.28
CA TRP A 53 19.51 -9.51 11.08
C TRP A 53 18.20 -10.29 11.23
N GLY A 54 17.87 -11.19 10.31
CA GLY A 54 16.67 -12.00 10.40
C GLY A 54 16.70 -13.02 11.52
N ASP A 55 17.88 -13.41 11.95
CA ASP A 55 18.07 -14.37 13.03
C ASP A 55 18.35 -13.72 14.39
N HIS A 56 18.61 -12.42 14.50
CA HIS A 56 18.98 -11.70 15.73
C HIS A 56 20.09 -12.36 16.55
N ARG A 57 20.77 -13.35 16.01
CA ARG A 57 21.69 -14.25 16.66
C ARG A 57 23.12 -13.93 16.34
N HIS A 58 23.42 -12.64 16.23
CA HIS A 58 24.80 -12.24 16.42
C HIS A 58 25.08 -12.34 17.91
N ASP A 59 25.84 -13.35 18.32
CA ASP A 59 26.18 -13.61 19.73
C ASP A 59 26.81 -12.41 20.44
N ASN A 60 27.28 -11.44 19.65
CA ASN A 60 27.88 -10.19 20.11
C ASN A 60 26.94 -8.97 20.02
N LEU A 61 25.71 -9.10 19.58
CA LEU A 61 24.75 -7.99 19.57
C LEU A 61 23.90 -8.03 20.82
N ILE A 62 23.93 -6.97 21.63
CA ILE A 62 23.02 -6.78 22.75
C ILE A 62 21.79 -6.03 22.22
N THR A 63 20.63 -6.67 22.21
CA THR A 63 19.38 -6.11 21.72
C THR A 63 18.45 -5.65 22.83
N GLY A 64 17.45 -4.82 22.50
CA GLY A 64 16.43 -4.37 23.44
C GLY A 64 16.80 -3.14 24.27
N ARG A 65 17.81 -2.39 23.84
CA ARG A 65 18.17 -1.11 24.46
C ARG A 65 17.33 0.03 23.97
N VAL A 66 17.17 0.14 22.66
CA VAL A 66 16.42 1.18 21.94
C VAL A 66 15.25 0.55 21.19
N VAL A 67 15.50 -0.54 20.48
CA VAL A 67 14.47 -1.32 19.80
C VAL A 67 13.55 -2.01 20.83
N GLY A 68 12.23 -1.95 20.58
CA GLY A 68 11.20 -2.45 21.49
C GLY A 68 10.83 -1.48 22.62
N LYS A 69 11.42 -0.29 22.66
CA LYS A 69 11.09 0.78 23.60
C LYS A 69 10.13 1.78 22.96
N SER A 70 9.15 2.22 23.75
CA SER A 70 8.28 3.33 23.37
C SER A 70 9.07 4.64 23.47
N THR A 71 9.35 5.22 22.32
CA THR A 71 10.06 6.51 22.23
C THR A 71 9.25 7.52 21.43
N SER A 72 9.41 8.80 21.75
CA SER A 72 8.88 9.89 20.93
C SER A 72 9.54 9.87 19.54
N LEU A 73 8.84 10.40 18.55
CA LEU A 73 9.41 10.58 17.21
C LEU A 73 10.62 11.53 17.28
N VAL A 74 11.67 11.25 16.52
CA VAL A 74 12.90 12.05 16.48
C VAL A 74 12.66 13.49 16.03
N ASP A 75 11.57 13.73 15.34
CA ASP A 75 11.16 15.05 14.85
C ASP A 75 10.00 15.69 15.64
N SER A 76 9.55 15.05 16.73
CA SER A 76 8.38 15.50 17.50
C SER A 76 8.51 16.93 18.02
N ASN A 77 9.70 17.34 18.48
CA ASN A 77 9.94 18.70 18.98
C ASN A 77 9.76 19.77 17.90
N TRP A 78 10.13 19.45 16.65
CA TRP A 78 9.90 20.38 15.53
C TRP A 78 8.41 20.60 15.27
N LYS A 79 7.63 19.52 15.34
CA LYS A 79 6.18 19.51 15.11
C LYS A 79 5.42 20.24 16.22
N VAL A 80 5.62 19.85 17.49
CA VAL A 80 4.85 20.43 18.61
C VAL A 80 5.23 21.88 18.94
N THR A 81 6.40 22.36 18.51
CA THR A 81 6.82 23.75 18.69
C THR A 81 6.52 24.64 17.49
N GLY A 82 5.86 24.12 16.44
CA GLY A 82 5.54 24.85 15.23
C GLY A 82 6.75 25.23 14.36
N ARG A 83 7.90 24.59 14.58
CA ARG A 83 9.13 24.82 13.79
C ARG A 83 9.21 23.92 12.56
N ALA A 84 8.41 22.86 12.50
CA ALA A 84 8.28 22.02 11.31
C ALA A 84 7.72 22.86 10.16
N LYS A 85 8.39 22.84 9.00
CA LYS A 85 7.94 23.54 7.80
C LYS A 85 7.27 22.58 6.85
N TYR A 86 5.97 22.75 6.66
CA TYR A 86 5.13 22.01 5.72
C TYR A 86 5.18 22.66 4.33
N GLY A 87 4.49 22.09 3.35
CA GLY A 87 4.58 22.56 1.97
C GLY A 87 4.23 24.04 1.80
N ASP A 88 3.11 24.47 2.40
CA ASP A 88 2.69 25.87 2.32
C ASP A 88 3.43 26.82 3.28
N ASP A 89 4.28 26.33 4.19
CA ASP A 89 5.10 27.18 5.05
C ASP A 89 6.41 27.65 4.40
N ILE A 90 6.77 27.08 3.26
CA ILE A 90 7.98 27.47 2.52
C ILE A 90 7.74 28.84 1.88
N ARG A 91 8.64 29.78 2.14
CA ARG A 91 8.63 31.12 1.56
C ARG A 91 10.03 31.46 1.05
N LEU A 92 10.11 31.85 -0.21
CA LEU A 92 11.36 32.24 -0.86
C LEU A 92 11.31 33.73 -1.24
N PRO A 93 12.48 34.43 -1.27
CA PRO A 93 12.52 35.80 -1.73
C PRO A 93 11.98 35.97 -3.14
N ALA A 94 11.19 37.01 -3.37
CA ALA A 94 10.60 37.35 -4.67
C ALA A 94 9.72 36.26 -5.28
N GLU A 95 9.17 35.37 -4.45
CA GLU A 95 8.28 34.30 -4.96
C GLU A 95 7.03 34.85 -5.65
N LEU A 96 6.55 34.12 -6.62
CA LEU A 96 5.30 34.34 -7.33
C LEU A 96 4.25 33.36 -6.84
N ILE A 97 3.00 33.77 -6.91
CA ILE A 97 1.85 32.92 -6.63
C ILE A 97 1.36 32.29 -7.92
N GLY A 98 1.36 30.96 -7.95
CA GLY A 98 0.83 30.18 -9.06
C GLY A 98 -0.63 29.79 -8.85
N LYS A 99 -1.46 29.92 -9.89
CA LYS A 99 -2.84 29.41 -9.94
C LYS A 99 -3.08 28.64 -11.23
N ILE A 100 -4.04 27.70 -11.18
CA ILE A 100 -4.31 26.75 -12.26
C ILE A 100 -5.67 27.04 -12.90
N VAL A 101 -5.70 27.02 -14.23
CA VAL A 101 -6.92 27.01 -15.03
C VAL A 101 -7.39 25.57 -15.15
N ARG A 102 -8.61 25.31 -14.67
CA ARG A 102 -9.19 23.96 -14.63
C ARG A 102 -10.35 23.80 -15.58
N SER A 103 -10.56 22.58 -16.07
CA SER A 103 -11.69 22.22 -16.92
C SER A 103 -13.02 22.31 -16.17
N PRO A 104 -14.02 23.00 -16.72
CA PRO A 104 -15.40 22.93 -16.26
C PRO A 104 -16.15 21.72 -16.82
N TYR A 105 -15.55 20.95 -17.74
CA TYR A 105 -16.17 19.83 -18.45
C TYR A 105 -15.56 18.50 -18.04
N HIS A 106 -16.38 17.47 -18.07
CA HIS A 106 -15.95 16.09 -17.79
C HIS A 106 -15.08 15.52 -18.91
N TYR A 107 -15.46 15.83 -20.19
CA TYR A 107 -14.72 15.34 -21.34
C TYR A 107 -14.92 16.32 -22.50
N ALA A 108 -13.83 16.90 -22.98
CA ALA A 108 -13.85 17.84 -24.09
C ALA A 108 -12.49 17.92 -24.77
N ARG A 109 -12.47 18.17 -26.10
CA ARG A 109 -11.26 18.61 -26.78
C ARG A 109 -11.03 20.08 -26.49
N VAL A 110 -9.79 20.47 -26.31
CA VAL A 110 -9.34 21.85 -26.20
C VAL A 110 -9.01 22.31 -27.62
N LEU A 111 -9.83 23.20 -28.19
CA LEU A 111 -9.67 23.68 -29.56
C LEU A 111 -8.72 24.87 -29.63
N SER A 112 -8.85 25.82 -28.70
CA SER A 112 -7.97 26.97 -28.60
C SER A 112 -7.88 27.51 -27.16
N ILE A 113 -6.76 28.17 -26.82
CA ILE A 113 -6.54 28.86 -25.56
C ILE A 113 -6.07 30.26 -25.86
N ASP A 114 -6.91 31.28 -25.57
CA ASP A 114 -6.55 32.69 -25.72
C ASP A 114 -6.01 33.26 -24.41
N LEU A 115 -4.71 33.60 -24.40
CA LEU A 115 -3.97 34.15 -23.27
C LEU A 115 -3.83 35.67 -23.34
N SER A 116 -4.37 36.32 -24.37
CA SER A 116 -4.04 37.69 -24.74
C SER A 116 -4.38 38.72 -23.67
N GLU A 117 -5.52 38.60 -23.01
CA GLU A 117 -5.93 39.53 -21.96
C GLU A 117 -5.23 39.23 -20.62
N ALA A 118 -5.09 37.96 -20.29
CA ALA A 118 -4.37 37.57 -19.08
C ALA A 118 -2.89 38.01 -19.09
N SER A 119 -2.24 37.92 -20.25
CA SER A 119 -0.82 38.33 -20.42
C SER A 119 -0.60 39.83 -20.30
N LYS A 120 -1.63 40.64 -20.50
CA LYS A 120 -1.56 42.12 -20.39
C LYS A 120 -1.83 42.59 -18.95
N LEU A 121 -2.37 41.75 -18.08
CA LEU A 121 -2.71 42.13 -16.73
C LEU A 121 -1.44 42.47 -15.94
N PRO A 122 -1.31 43.72 -15.41
CA PRO A 122 -0.16 44.08 -14.58
C PRO A 122 0.01 43.13 -13.38
N GLY A 123 1.25 42.70 -13.17
CA GLY A 123 1.57 41.76 -12.09
C GLY A 123 1.53 40.27 -12.54
N VAL A 124 1.01 39.94 -13.72
CA VAL A 124 1.19 38.61 -14.32
C VAL A 124 2.60 38.51 -14.95
N ILE A 125 3.36 37.50 -14.52
CA ILE A 125 4.76 37.35 -14.91
C ILE A 125 4.97 36.23 -15.92
N SER A 126 4.28 35.08 -15.74
CA SER A 126 4.36 33.97 -16.68
C SER A 126 3.06 33.18 -16.74
N ILE A 127 2.80 32.62 -17.92
CA ILE A 127 1.66 31.70 -18.18
C ILE A 127 2.23 30.49 -18.93
N ALA A 128 1.72 29.32 -18.61
CA ALA A 128 2.06 28.08 -19.30
C ALA A 128 0.81 27.27 -19.65
N THR A 129 0.91 26.48 -20.72
CA THR A 129 -0.12 25.57 -21.23
C THR A 129 0.47 24.20 -21.52
N GLY A 130 -0.33 23.25 -21.97
CA GLY A 130 0.14 21.93 -22.38
C GLY A 130 1.22 21.93 -23.46
N GLU A 131 1.31 23.01 -24.24
CA GLU A 131 2.35 23.17 -25.27
C GLU A 131 3.77 23.34 -24.67
N ASP A 132 3.88 23.81 -23.42
CA ASP A 132 5.16 24.00 -22.72
C ASP A 132 5.72 22.67 -22.16
N ALA A 133 4.92 21.60 -22.05
CA ALA A 133 5.33 20.29 -21.56
C ALA A 133 4.43 19.17 -22.09
N LYS A 134 4.79 18.61 -23.24
CA LYS A 134 3.98 17.59 -23.94
C LYS A 134 4.22 16.15 -23.45
N ASN A 135 5.31 15.90 -22.74
CA ASN A 135 5.64 14.56 -22.27
C ASN A 135 4.69 14.12 -21.17
N LYS A 136 4.22 12.88 -21.29
CA LYS A 136 3.39 12.25 -20.26
C LYS A 136 4.25 11.74 -19.12
N PHE A 137 3.69 11.78 -17.91
CA PHE A 137 4.27 11.18 -16.72
C PHE A 137 3.31 10.18 -16.07
N GLY A 138 3.81 9.48 -15.06
CA GLY A 138 3.06 8.53 -14.25
C GLY A 138 3.95 7.93 -13.18
N VAL A 139 3.33 7.37 -12.13
CA VAL A 139 4.05 6.81 -11.00
C VAL A 139 4.80 5.53 -11.38
N LEU A 140 4.22 4.69 -12.23
CA LEU A 140 4.87 3.50 -12.77
C LEU A 140 5.36 3.76 -14.20
N PRO A 141 6.48 3.15 -14.62
CA PRO A 141 6.94 3.25 -16.02
C PRO A 141 5.87 2.84 -17.04
N VAL A 142 4.98 1.93 -16.66
CA VAL A 142 3.91 1.37 -17.51
C VAL A 142 2.57 2.10 -17.40
N THR A 143 2.48 3.18 -16.64
CA THR A 143 1.25 3.96 -16.46
C THR A 143 1.47 5.45 -16.69
N LYS A 144 2.30 5.81 -17.67
CA LYS A 144 2.53 7.20 -18.09
C LYS A 144 1.38 7.65 -18.99
N ASP A 145 0.28 8.12 -18.42
CA ASP A 145 -0.91 8.53 -19.17
C ASP A 145 -1.39 9.97 -18.89
N GLU A 146 -0.72 10.68 -17.97
CA GLU A 146 -1.08 12.03 -17.53
C GLU A 146 -0.10 13.07 -18.09
N HIS A 147 -0.63 14.21 -18.55
CA HIS A 147 0.12 15.41 -18.93
C HIS A 147 0.18 16.39 -17.75
N ALA A 148 1.19 17.25 -17.71
CA ALA A 148 1.25 18.34 -16.75
C ALA A 148 0.05 19.31 -16.86
N MET A 149 -0.40 19.55 -18.10
CA MET A 149 -1.59 20.29 -18.48
C MET A 149 -2.14 19.65 -19.76
N ALA A 150 -3.45 19.71 -19.96
CA ALA A 150 -4.12 19.12 -21.12
C ALA A 150 -3.50 19.65 -22.44
N VAL A 151 -3.13 18.72 -23.32
CA VAL A 151 -2.57 19.03 -24.65
C VAL A 151 -3.65 18.98 -25.71
N ASP A 152 -4.47 17.91 -25.72
CA ASP A 152 -5.50 17.64 -26.72
C ASP A 152 -6.91 17.70 -26.15
N ARG A 153 -7.09 17.15 -24.94
CA ARG A 153 -8.41 17.01 -24.32
C ARG A 153 -8.30 16.98 -22.80
N VAL A 154 -9.35 17.46 -22.16
CA VAL A 154 -9.57 17.31 -20.73
C VAL A 154 -10.39 16.04 -20.49
N ARG A 155 -10.13 15.35 -19.37
CA ARG A 155 -10.66 14.01 -19.08
C ARG A 155 -11.55 13.92 -17.86
N HIS A 156 -11.57 14.97 -17.03
CA HIS A 156 -12.51 15.11 -15.90
C HIS A 156 -12.69 16.58 -15.52
N ILE A 157 -13.73 16.90 -14.76
CA ILE A 157 -13.87 18.24 -14.15
C ILE A 157 -12.68 18.48 -13.21
N GLY A 158 -12.07 19.66 -13.31
CA GLY A 158 -10.89 20.01 -12.54
C GLY A 158 -9.56 19.60 -13.18
N ASP A 159 -9.56 18.95 -14.37
CA ASP A 159 -8.34 18.65 -15.13
C ASP A 159 -7.59 19.95 -15.49
N LEU A 160 -6.26 19.93 -15.47
CA LEU A 160 -5.43 21.11 -15.62
C LEU A 160 -5.27 21.47 -17.10
N ILE A 161 -5.47 22.75 -17.46
CA ILE A 161 -5.38 23.23 -18.86
C ILE A 161 -4.24 24.23 -19.05
N ALA A 162 -4.12 25.17 -18.11
CA ALA A 162 -3.10 26.18 -18.08
C ALA A 162 -2.74 26.55 -16.66
N CYS A 163 -1.65 27.25 -16.48
CA CYS A 163 -1.27 27.79 -15.18
C CYS A 163 -0.65 29.20 -15.33
N VAL A 164 -0.83 30.01 -14.31
CA VAL A 164 -0.40 31.42 -14.28
C VAL A 164 0.45 31.66 -13.03
N ALA A 165 1.52 32.45 -13.14
CA ALA A 165 2.27 32.99 -12.02
C ALA A 165 2.19 34.52 -12.01
N ALA A 166 1.78 35.08 -10.88
CA ALA A 166 1.65 36.51 -10.66
C ALA A 166 2.27 36.94 -9.31
N GLU A 167 2.40 38.26 -9.14
CA GLU A 167 3.01 38.85 -7.94
C GLU A 167 2.19 38.65 -6.66
N ASP A 168 0.87 38.47 -6.82
CA ASP A 168 -0.04 38.21 -5.71
C ASP A 168 -1.20 37.29 -6.16
N GLU A 169 -1.92 36.75 -5.17
CA GLU A 169 -2.98 35.79 -5.38
C GLU A 169 -4.20 36.37 -6.12
N ALA A 170 -4.57 37.61 -5.83
CA ALA A 170 -5.71 38.28 -6.47
C ALA A 170 -5.45 38.47 -7.97
N THR A 171 -4.26 38.93 -8.32
CA THR A 171 -3.80 39.07 -9.71
C THR A 171 -3.77 37.72 -10.43
N ALA A 172 -3.26 36.65 -9.77
CA ALA A 172 -3.23 35.32 -10.36
C ALA A 172 -4.64 34.78 -10.63
N LEU A 173 -5.58 34.95 -9.71
CA LEU A 173 -6.98 34.54 -9.86
C LEU A 173 -7.70 35.32 -10.96
N GLU A 174 -7.45 36.63 -11.06
CA GLU A 174 -8.03 37.44 -12.13
C GLU A 174 -7.46 37.03 -13.50
N ALA A 175 -6.18 36.76 -13.59
CA ALA A 175 -5.57 36.25 -14.83
C ALA A 175 -6.20 34.89 -15.26
N VAL A 176 -6.46 33.99 -14.30
CA VAL A 176 -7.17 32.73 -14.57
C VAL A 176 -8.55 32.96 -15.19
N ARG A 177 -9.31 33.97 -14.71
CA ARG A 177 -10.63 34.33 -15.25
C ARG A 177 -10.58 34.95 -16.65
N LEU A 178 -9.48 35.63 -16.99
CA LEU A 178 -9.29 36.28 -18.29
C LEU A 178 -8.86 35.31 -19.38
N ILE A 179 -8.38 34.14 -19.05
CA ILE A 179 -8.03 33.09 -20.05
C ILE A 179 -9.31 32.51 -20.62
N LYS A 180 -9.44 32.60 -21.97
CA LYS A 180 -10.60 32.06 -22.68
C LYS A 180 -10.22 30.76 -23.40
N ILE A 181 -11.07 29.77 -23.28
CA ILE A 181 -10.83 28.44 -23.84
C ILE A 181 -12.04 28.03 -24.66
N GLU A 182 -11.79 27.57 -25.89
CA GLU A 182 -12.81 26.97 -26.73
C GLU A 182 -12.77 25.46 -26.65
N TYR A 183 -13.93 24.85 -26.51
CA TYR A 183 -14.07 23.42 -26.33
C TYR A 183 -15.01 22.77 -27.33
N GLU A 184 -14.70 21.56 -27.75
CA GLU A 184 -15.63 20.60 -28.33
C GLU A 184 -16.00 19.58 -27.24
N ILE A 185 -17.24 19.64 -26.76
CA ILE A 185 -17.72 18.74 -25.69
C ILE A 185 -17.90 17.34 -26.27
N LEU A 186 -17.44 16.32 -25.54
CA LEU A 186 -17.52 14.91 -25.90
C LEU A 186 -18.40 14.16 -24.91
N ASP A 187 -18.91 13.00 -25.33
CA ASP A 187 -19.72 12.14 -24.48
C ASP A 187 -18.84 11.54 -23.35
N SER A 188 -19.28 11.75 -22.11
CA SER A 188 -18.53 11.35 -20.92
C SER A 188 -19.09 10.08 -20.27
N ILE A 189 -18.18 9.30 -19.68
CA ILE A 189 -18.48 8.03 -19.01
C ILE A 189 -18.40 8.25 -17.49
N HIS A 190 -19.54 8.07 -16.80
CA HIS A 190 -19.66 8.25 -15.35
C HIS A 190 -19.95 6.96 -14.59
N ASP A 191 -20.58 5.97 -15.23
CA ASP A 191 -20.76 4.63 -14.64
C ASP A 191 -19.65 3.69 -15.13
N MET A 192 -19.01 3.01 -14.18
CA MET A 192 -17.95 2.05 -14.51
C MET A 192 -18.44 0.91 -15.42
N LYS A 193 -19.75 0.58 -15.40
CA LYS A 193 -20.32 -0.42 -16.31
C LYS A 193 -20.34 0.06 -17.76
N ASP A 194 -20.50 1.37 -17.97
CA ASP A 194 -20.43 1.95 -19.30
C ASP A 194 -19.00 1.96 -19.85
N GLY A 195 -17.99 2.00 -18.96
CA GLY A 195 -16.59 1.86 -19.33
C GLY A 195 -16.21 0.49 -19.92
N LEU A 196 -17.08 -0.53 -19.78
CA LEU A 196 -16.92 -1.83 -20.43
C LEU A 196 -17.40 -1.84 -21.89
N LYS A 197 -18.16 -0.82 -22.32
CA LYS A 197 -18.69 -0.69 -23.66
C LYS A 197 -17.66 -0.04 -24.58
N ASP A 198 -17.71 -0.39 -25.86
CA ASP A 198 -16.93 0.32 -26.86
C ASP A 198 -17.37 1.78 -26.96
N SER A 199 -16.41 2.67 -27.12
CA SER A 199 -16.64 4.11 -27.30
C SER A 199 -16.01 4.59 -28.60
N GLU A 200 -16.69 5.46 -29.33
CA GLU A 200 -16.16 6.10 -30.53
C GLU A 200 -14.94 6.99 -30.20
N VAL A 201 -14.98 7.64 -29.02
CA VAL A 201 -13.89 8.47 -28.52
C VAL A 201 -13.47 7.94 -27.15
N PRO A 202 -12.46 7.06 -27.10
CA PRO A 202 -11.95 6.51 -25.84
C PRO A 202 -11.26 7.60 -25.00
N ILE A 203 -11.35 7.49 -23.67
CA ILE A 203 -10.74 8.45 -22.72
C ILE A 203 -9.23 8.55 -22.93
N HIS A 204 -8.56 7.44 -23.26
CA HIS A 204 -7.18 7.40 -23.71
C HIS A 204 -7.09 6.74 -25.08
N ASP A 205 -6.19 7.23 -25.92
CA ASP A 205 -5.95 6.63 -27.22
C ASP A 205 -5.37 5.22 -27.06
N ARG A 206 -5.75 4.31 -27.97
CA ARG A 206 -5.22 2.95 -28.03
C ARG A 206 -3.74 3.00 -28.33
N GLY A 207 -2.92 2.97 -27.33
CA GLY A 207 -1.46 2.96 -27.40
C GLY A 207 -0.87 1.64 -26.88
N GLU A 208 0.45 1.62 -26.77
CA GLU A 208 1.23 0.45 -26.36
C GLU A 208 0.86 -0.10 -24.95
N TYR A 209 0.19 0.70 -24.12
CA TYR A 209 -0.22 0.35 -22.76
C TYR A 209 -1.66 -0.18 -22.68
N HIS A 210 -2.44 -0.09 -23.77
CA HIS A 210 -3.83 -0.50 -23.81
C HIS A 210 -3.96 -1.91 -24.34
N ILE A 211 -4.35 -2.80 -23.46
CA ILE A 211 -4.55 -4.20 -23.78
C ILE A 211 -6.05 -4.44 -23.79
N GLY A 212 -6.66 -4.39 -24.97
CA GLY A 212 -8.05 -4.73 -25.16
C GLY A 212 -8.96 -3.57 -25.58
N GLU A 213 -10.17 -3.57 -25.13
CA GLU A 213 -11.27 -2.68 -25.51
C GLU A 213 -11.09 -1.24 -25.02
N ALA A 214 -11.86 -0.31 -25.62
CA ALA A 214 -11.59 1.12 -25.60
C ALA A 214 -11.35 1.79 -24.24
N ASN A 215 -12.10 1.45 -23.18
CA ASN A 215 -11.96 2.10 -21.87
C ASN A 215 -11.55 1.16 -20.74
N ILE A 216 -10.94 0.02 -21.06
CA ILE A 216 -10.43 -0.91 -20.05
C ILE A 216 -8.94 -0.72 -19.90
N GLN A 217 -8.51 -0.26 -18.73
CA GLN A 217 -7.11 -0.07 -18.43
C GLN A 217 -6.41 -1.39 -18.12
N LYS A 218 -7.06 -2.27 -17.34
CA LYS A 218 -6.47 -3.54 -16.92
C LYS A 218 -7.52 -4.58 -16.69
N ARG A 219 -7.25 -5.80 -17.21
CA ARG A 219 -7.96 -7.03 -16.83
C ARG A 219 -7.01 -7.99 -16.15
N VAL A 220 -7.52 -8.73 -15.18
CA VAL A 220 -6.82 -9.80 -14.48
C VAL A 220 -7.73 -11.01 -14.42
N PHE A 221 -7.18 -12.15 -14.74
CA PHE A 221 -7.83 -13.44 -14.58
C PHE A 221 -6.89 -14.38 -13.83
N GLN A 222 -7.39 -15.05 -12.81
CA GLN A 222 -6.64 -16.00 -12.01
C GLN A 222 -7.54 -17.17 -11.60
N GLU A 223 -7.09 -18.40 -11.82
CA GLU A 223 -7.76 -19.61 -11.38
C GLU A 223 -6.74 -20.60 -10.82
N PHE A 224 -7.01 -21.10 -9.64
CA PHE A 224 -6.18 -22.07 -8.92
C PHE A 224 -7.07 -23.13 -8.28
N GLY A 225 -6.64 -24.38 -8.29
CA GLY A 225 -7.43 -25.51 -7.77
C GLY A 225 -8.57 -25.92 -8.72
N HIS A 226 -9.48 -26.72 -8.22
CA HIS A 226 -10.57 -27.34 -9.00
C HIS A 226 -11.92 -26.72 -8.64
N ILE A 227 -12.30 -25.63 -9.31
CA ILE A 227 -13.53 -24.88 -9.04
C ILE A 227 -14.79 -25.75 -9.15
N LYS A 228 -14.88 -26.63 -10.15
CA LYS A 228 -16.04 -27.49 -10.32
C LYS A 228 -16.23 -28.46 -9.14
N SER A 229 -15.18 -29.16 -8.76
CA SER A 229 -15.19 -30.06 -7.62
C SER A 229 -15.48 -29.35 -6.31
N MET A 230 -14.97 -28.14 -6.15
CA MET A 230 -15.24 -27.28 -5.00
C MET A 230 -16.74 -26.99 -4.86
N LYS A 231 -17.41 -26.61 -5.97
CA LYS A 231 -18.86 -26.35 -5.98
C LYS A 231 -19.69 -27.60 -5.67
N GLU A 232 -19.31 -28.74 -6.22
CA GLU A 232 -20.01 -30.03 -6.01
C GLU A 232 -19.92 -30.49 -4.54
N ASN A 233 -18.84 -30.17 -3.83
CA ASN A 233 -18.63 -30.54 -2.43
C ASN A 233 -19.11 -29.48 -1.43
N SER A 234 -19.60 -28.34 -1.88
CA SER A 234 -20.06 -27.25 -1.03
C SER A 234 -21.43 -27.54 -0.41
N VAL A 235 -21.54 -27.40 0.91
CA VAL A 235 -22.82 -27.52 1.66
C VAL A 235 -23.31 -26.18 2.18
N ALA A 236 -22.42 -25.19 2.29
CA ALA A 236 -22.75 -23.80 2.61
C ALA A 236 -22.07 -22.86 1.64
N SER A 237 -22.79 -21.85 1.20
CA SER A 237 -22.25 -20.88 0.24
C SER A 237 -22.77 -19.48 0.50
N HIS A 238 -21.90 -18.50 0.29
CA HIS A 238 -22.25 -17.09 0.29
C HIS A 238 -22.12 -16.54 -1.11
N LYS A 239 -23.18 -15.93 -1.63
CA LYS A 239 -23.13 -15.20 -2.89
C LYS A 239 -23.71 -13.81 -2.69
N LYS A 240 -22.90 -12.75 -2.91
CA LYS A 240 -23.32 -11.36 -2.69
C LYS A 240 -22.68 -10.42 -3.71
N ASN A 241 -23.47 -9.49 -4.20
CA ASN A 241 -23.00 -8.35 -4.97
C ASN A 241 -22.75 -7.18 -4.01
N TRP A 242 -21.53 -6.70 -3.95
CA TRP A 242 -21.11 -5.56 -3.14
C TRP A 242 -20.93 -4.32 -3.98
N PHE A 243 -21.24 -3.17 -3.40
CA PHE A 243 -20.85 -1.87 -3.93
C PHE A 243 -20.07 -1.09 -2.87
N PHE A 244 -18.88 -0.67 -3.23
CA PHE A 244 -18.01 0.17 -2.41
C PHE A 244 -17.86 1.54 -3.09
N ASN A 245 -18.22 2.61 -2.38
CA ASN A 245 -18.01 3.96 -2.86
C ASN A 245 -16.53 4.36 -2.83
N GLY A 246 -16.17 5.35 -3.62
CA GLY A 246 -14.85 5.97 -3.59
C GLY A 246 -14.66 6.79 -2.32
N VAL A 247 -13.42 6.80 -1.82
CA VAL A 247 -13.06 7.53 -0.59
C VAL A 247 -11.80 8.36 -0.85
N ASN A 248 -11.79 9.62 -0.40
CA ASN A 248 -10.62 10.49 -0.46
C ASN A 248 -9.73 10.26 0.77
N HIS A 249 -8.43 10.51 0.65
CA HIS A 249 -7.48 10.44 1.77
C HIS A 249 -7.75 11.49 2.84
N ALA A 250 -8.24 12.64 2.43
CA ALA A 250 -8.59 13.78 3.27
C ALA A 250 -7.49 14.15 4.27
N ALA A 251 -6.23 14.06 3.83
CA ALA A 251 -5.10 14.52 4.63
C ALA A 251 -5.29 15.98 5.05
N THR A 252 -4.94 16.31 6.29
CA THR A 252 -5.13 17.67 6.85
C THR A 252 -4.36 18.69 6.04
N GLU A 253 -3.11 18.39 5.67
CA GLU A 253 -2.30 19.20 4.77
C GLU A 253 -2.74 19.01 3.32
N PRO A 254 -3.17 20.07 2.59
CA PRO A 254 -3.40 20.02 1.16
C PRO A 254 -2.11 19.77 0.37
N HIS A 255 -2.22 19.63 -0.94
CA HIS A 255 -1.06 19.62 -1.83
C HIS A 255 -0.51 21.05 -1.96
N ALA A 256 0.81 21.18 -1.91
CA ALA A 256 1.51 22.43 -2.08
C ALA A 256 2.89 22.17 -2.72
N VAL A 257 3.40 23.15 -3.42
CA VAL A 257 4.74 23.09 -4.03
C VAL A 257 5.35 24.47 -4.14
N VAL A 258 6.66 24.54 -3.98
CA VAL A 258 7.47 25.71 -4.37
C VAL A 258 8.58 25.23 -5.28
N ALA A 259 8.67 25.80 -6.48
CA ALA A 259 9.72 25.51 -7.45
C ALA A 259 10.64 26.71 -7.61
N ASP A 260 11.94 26.49 -7.59
CA ASP A 260 12.97 27.54 -7.72
C ASP A 260 14.10 27.06 -8.65
N TRP A 261 14.44 27.87 -9.64
CA TRP A 261 15.56 27.66 -10.54
C TRP A 261 16.71 28.59 -10.17
N ASP A 262 17.84 28.01 -9.82
CA ASP A 262 19.03 28.78 -9.55
C ASP A 262 19.69 29.30 -10.86
N PRO A 263 20.60 30.29 -10.78
CA PRO A 263 21.28 30.82 -11.95
C PRO A 263 22.16 29.82 -12.72
N SER A 264 22.47 28.66 -12.13
CA SER A 264 23.18 27.58 -12.83
C SER A 264 22.27 26.71 -13.69
N GLY A 265 20.96 26.95 -13.65
CA GLY A 265 19.95 26.17 -14.38
C GLY A 265 19.52 24.90 -13.64
N ARG A 266 19.67 24.87 -12.33
CA ARG A 266 19.27 23.77 -11.47
C ARG A 266 17.95 24.05 -10.78
N LEU A 267 17.03 23.08 -10.79
CA LEU A 267 15.73 23.15 -10.14
C LEU A 267 15.80 22.61 -8.70
N THR A 268 15.31 23.37 -7.75
CA THR A 268 14.94 22.87 -6.42
C THR A 268 13.42 22.92 -6.26
N LEU A 269 12.83 21.76 -5.94
CA LEU A 269 11.40 21.63 -5.73
C LEU A 269 11.10 21.27 -4.27
N TYR A 270 10.35 22.12 -3.56
CA TYR A 270 9.86 21.87 -2.21
C TYR A 270 8.43 21.33 -2.27
N THR A 271 8.20 20.10 -1.80
CA THR A 271 6.88 19.44 -1.89
C THR A 271 6.67 18.40 -0.77
N PRO A 272 5.44 18.27 -0.21
CA PRO A 272 5.12 17.26 0.80
C PRO A 272 4.83 15.89 0.16
N GLN A 273 5.87 15.18 -0.27
CA GLN A 273 5.78 13.94 -1.05
C GLN A 273 6.10 12.67 -0.27
N GLN A 274 5.42 11.56 -0.63
CA GLN A 274 5.73 10.20 -0.17
C GLN A 274 6.84 9.54 -1.00
N VAL A 275 7.02 9.99 -2.25
CA VAL A 275 7.87 9.36 -3.27
C VAL A 275 8.80 10.37 -3.98
N PRO A 276 9.69 11.08 -3.25
CA PRO A 276 10.50 12.17 -3.82
C PRO A 276 11.27 11.77 -5.07
N HIS A 277 11.82 10.55 -5.10
CA HIS A 277 12.59 10.07 -6.26
C HIS A 277 11.72 9.75 -7.48
N TYR A 278 10.41 9.49 -7.33
CA TYR A 278 9.50 9.36 -8.46
C TYR A 278 9.14 10.72 -9.05
N VAL A 279 8.94 11.72 -8.20
CA VAL A 279 8.79 13.13 -8.64
C VAL A 279 10.04 13.60 -9.36
N HIS A 280 11.23 13.30 -8.81
CA HIS A 280 12.53 13.58 -9.44
C HIS A 280 12.63 13.01 -10.86
N ARG A 281 12.27 11.73 -11.04
CA ARG A 281 12.23 11.08 -12.36
C ARG A 281 11.20 11.72 -13.28
N ALA A 282 9.98 11.96 -12.80
CA ALA A 282 8.91 12.53 -13.59
C ALA A 282 9.22 13.96 -14.07
N LEU A 283 9.83 14.79 -13.20
CA LEU A 283 10.31 16.11 -13.57
C LEU A 283 11.37 16.05 -14.67
N ALA A 284 12.33 15.13 -14.59
CA ALA A 284 13.33 14.94 -15.61
C ALA A 284 12.71 14.60 -16.98
N ASP A 285 11.72 13.69 -16.98
CA ASP A 285 10.99 13.30 -18.19
C ASP A 285 10.16 14.46 -18.77
N VAL A 286 9.42 15.20 -17.93
CA VAL A 286 8.49 16.26 -18.37
C VAL A 286 9.23 17.52 -18.79
N LEU A 287 10.28 17.91 -18.07
CA LEU A 287 11.06 19.12 -18.33
C LEU A 287 12.20 18.90 -19.34
N GLU A 288 12.45 17.67 -19.73
CA GLU A 288 13.52 17.23 -20.64
C GLU A 288 14.92 17.69 -20.17
N ILE A 289 15.19 17.51 -18.87
CA ILE A 289 16.48 17.84 -18.26
C ILE A 289 17.08 16.65 -17.51
N PRO A 290 18.40 16.58 -17.38
CA PRO A 290 19.04 15.52 -16.63
C PRO A 290 18.65 15.53 -15.14
N MET A 291 18.50 14.35 -14.55
CA MET A 291 18.12 14.19 -13.14
C MET A 291 19.06 14.94 -12.18
N HIS A 292 20.38 15.02 -12.45
CA HIS A 292 21.32 15.72 -11.58
C HIS A 292 21.11 17.25 -11.53
N GLN A 293 20.30 17.81 -12.43
CA GLN A 293 19.89 19.21 -12.40
C GLN A 293 18.62 19.46 -11.57
N ILE A 294 18.10 18.44 -10.90
CA ILE A 294 16.88 18.52 -10.10
C ILE A 294 17.19 18.09 -8.67
N ASN A 295 16.78 18.88 -7.71
CA ASN A 295 16.73 18.51 -6.29
C ASN A 295 15.28 18.56 -5.80
N VAL A 296 14.72 17.41 -5.41
CA VAL A 296 13.42 17.38 -4.74
C VAL A 296 13.64 17.41 -3.23
N HIS A 297 13.26 18.52 -2.63
CA HIS A 297 13.29 18.72 -1.19
C HIS A 297 11.92 18.39 -0.58
N ARG A 298 11.82 17.24 0.08
CA ARG A 298 10.63 16.85 0.82
C ARG A 298 10.47 17.71 2.07
N THR A 299 9.38 18.44 2.17
CA THR A 299 9.01 19.19 3.38
C THR A 299 8.57 18.23 4.51
N PHE A 300 8.17 18.73 5.67
CA PHE A 300 7.33 17.93 6.56
C PHE A 300 6.01 17.60 5.86
N VAL A 301 5.43 16.44 6.16
CA VAL A 301 4.22 15.96 5.51
C VAL A 301 3.10 15.83 6.54
N GLY A 302 2.04 16.61 6.34
CA GLY A 302 0.86 16.68 7.21
C GLY A 302 -0.21 15.62 6.89
N GLY A 303 0.25 14.38 6.67
CA GLY A 303 -0.58 13.25 6.25
C GLY A 303 -0.48 12.98 4.75
N GLY A 304 -0.56 11.70 4.37
CA GLY A 304 -0.52 11.26 2.98
C GLY A 304 -1.46 10.10 2.72
N PHE A 305 -1.31 8.98 3.46
CA PHE A 305 -2.16 7.78 3.39
C PHE A 305 -2.24 7.14 2.00
N GLY A 306 -1.32 7.52 1.09
CA GLY A 306 -1.32 7.19 -0.33
C GLY A 306 -1.64 8.39 -1.23
N GLY A 307 -2.28 9.44 -0.71
CA GLY A 307 -2.69 10.63 -1.48
C GLY A 307 -1.56 11.52 -1.96
N LYS A 308 -0.33 11.28 -1.50
CA LYS A 308 0.88 12.00 -1.91
C LYS A 308 1.95 11.01 -2.42
N SER A 309 1.52 9.89 -3.01
CA SER A 309 2.40 8.82 -3.50
C SER A 309 2.59 8.81 -5.02
N ASP A 310 2.00 9.74 -5.73
CA ASP A 310 2.19 9.96 -7.17
C ASP A 310 3.01 11.22 -7.41
N PRO A 311 3.73 11.35 -8.53
CA PRO A 311 4.03 12.66 -9.10
C PRO A 311 2.72 13.35 -9.50
N PHE A 312 2.59 14.64 -9.23
CA PHE A 312 1.36 15.39 -9.52
C PHE A 312 1.58 16.52 -10.50
N PRO A 313 0.58 16.86 -11.34
CA PRO A 313 0.73 17.88 -12.37
C PRO A 313 1.07 19.27 -11.84
N HIS A 314 0.63 19.67 -10.64
CA HIS A 314 0.97 20.98 -10.06
C HIS A 314 2.46 21.15 -9.79
N GLU A 315 3.19 20.06 -9.53
CA GLU A 315 4.65 20.07 -9.33
C GLU A 315 5.36 20.42 -10.65
N MET A 316 4.84 19.91 -11.76
CA MET A 316 5.30 20.23 -13.10
C MET A 316 4.95 21.68 -13.47
N CYS A 317 3.72 22.13 -13.22
CA CYS A 317 3.24 23.49 -13.46
C CYS A 317 4.11 24.53 -12.76
N ALA A 318 4.36 24.35 -11.45
CA ALA A 318 5.22 25.26 -10.69
C ALA A 318 6.64 25.33 -11.27
N SER A 319 7.19 24.18 -11.65
CA SER A 319 8.53 24.09 -12.23
C SER A 319 8.64 24.81 -13.59
N ILE A 320 7.64 24.67 -14.45
CA ILE A 320 7.56 25.34 -15.75
C ILE A 320 7.40 26.85 -15.58
N LEU A 321 6.47 27.29 -14.70
CA LEU A 321 6.25 28.71 -14.44
C LEU A 321 7.51 29.37 -13.85
N ALA A 322 8.18 28.71 -12.91
CA ALA A 322 9.42 29.22 -12.32
C ALA A 322 10.54 29.33 -13.35
N ARG A 323 10.66 28.36 -14.28
CA ARG A 323 11.61 28.41 -15.41
C ARG A 323 11.34 29.59 -16.34
N LYS A 324 10.06 29.82 -16.66
CA LYS A 324 9.65 30.93 -17.55
C LYS A 324 9.79 32.30 -16.92
N SER A 325 9.55 32.42 -15.61
CA SER A 325 9.62 33.71 -14.89
C SER A 325 11.01 34.08 -14.38
N GLY A 326 11.91 33.08 -14.22
CA GLY A 326 13.18 33.28 -13.54
C GLY A 326 13.04 33.63 -12.05
N ARG A 327 11.88 33.34 -11.43
CA ARG A 327 11.56 33.59 -10.03
C ARG A 327 10.93 32.35 -9.40
N PRO A 328 11.06 32.12 -8.09
CA PRO A 328 10.37 31.04 -7.42
C PRO A 328 8.86 31.12 -7.61
N VAL A 329 8.19 29.99 -7.79
CA VAL A 329 6.73 29.92 -7.93
C VAL A 329 6.16 28.94 -6.91
N ARG A 330 5.16 29.39 -6.16
CA ARG A 330 4.39 28.60 -5.20
C ARG A 330 2.99 28.34 -5.72
N ILE A 331 2.58 27.06 -5.68
CA ILE A 331 1.19 26.64 -5.92
C ILE A 331 0.72 25.89 -4.66
N THR A 332 -0.39 26.35 -4.07
CA THR A 332 -1.05 25.68 -2.95
C THR A 332 -2.51 25.44 -3.34
N PHE A 333 -2.97 24.21 -3.16
CA PHE A 333 -4.35 23.83 -3.43
C PHE A 333 -5.26 24.20 -2.26
N ASP A 334 -6.46 24.61 -2.59
CA ASP A 334 -7.55 24.60 -1.62
C ASP A 334 -8.13 23.17 -1.44
N ARG A 335 -9.15 23.03 -0.59
CA ARG A 335 -9.70 21.71 -0.30
C ARG A 335 -10.47 21.12 -1.49
N GLU A 336 -11.17 21.91 -2.26
CA GLU A 336 -11.87 21.48 -3.45
C GLU A 336 -10.90 20.94 -4.52
N GLU A 337 -9.80 21.65 -4.75
CA GLU A 337 -8.74 21.24 -5.67
C GLU A 337 -8.11 19.88 -5.26
N VAL A 338 -7.99 19.61 -3.95
CA VAL A 338 -7.52 18.30 -3.45
C VAL A 338 -8.48 17.18 -3.82
N TYR A 339 -9.79 17.43 -3.87
CA TYR A 339 -10.76 16.43 -4.31
C TYR A 339 -10.72 16.21 -5.83
N TRP A 340 -10.47 17.23 -6.61
CA TRP A 340 -10.36 17.11 -8.07
C TRP A 340 -9.09 16.38 -8.52
N ILE A 341 -8.01 16.48 -7.77
CA ILE A 341 -6.76 15.76 -8.07
C ILE A 341 -6.65 14.39 -7.34
N ASN A 342 -7.74 13.89 -6.83
CA ASN A 342 -7.82 12.69 -6.01
C ASN A 342 -7.01 11.50 -6.58
N ARG A 343 -6.50 10.67 -5.66
CA ARG A 343 -5.89 9.35 -5.90
C ARG A 343 -6.43 8.35 -4.88
N GLY A 344 -7.66 8.54 -4.44
CA GLY A 344 -8.29 7.81 -3.34
C GLY A 344 -8.65 6.38 -3.68
N ARG A 345 -9.43 5.77 -2.79
CA ARG A 345 -9.88 4.39 -2.93
C ARG A 345 -10.83 4.27 -4.12
N HIS A 346 -10.61 3.23 -4.92
CA HIS A 346 -11.41 2.92 -6.09
C HIS A 346 -12.85 2.55 -5.71
N PRO A 347 -13.87 3.20 -6.28
CA PRO A 347 -15.21 2.63 -6.29
C PRO A 347 -15.19 1.27 -6.96
N SER A 348 -15.95 0.30 -6.43
CA SER A 348 -15.95 -1.04 -7.02
C SER A 348 -17.27 -1.78 -6.84
N HIS A 349 -17.66 -2.52 -7.87
CA HIS A 349 -18.64 -3.60 -7.78
C HIS A 349 -17.89 -4.92 -7.64
N ILE A 350 -18.23 -5.70 -6.62
CA ILE A 350 -17.59 -7.00 -6.36
C ILE A 350 -18.68 -8.05 -6.17
N GLU A 351 -18.77 -9.01 -7.08
CA GLU A 351 -19.50 -10.25 -6.82
C GLU A 351 -18.56 -11.21 -6.11
N MET A 352 -18.94 -11.60 -4.88
CA MET A 352 -18.16 -12.47 -4.02
C MET A 352 -18.94 -13.76 -3.77
N ASN A 353 -18.33 -14.91 -4.08
CA ASN A 353 -18.87 -16.23 -3.77
C ASN A 353 -17.85 -16.99 -2.91
N LEU A 354 -18.29 -17.47 -1.77
CA LEU A 354 -17.51 -18.31 -0.88
C LEU A 354 -18.21 -19.66 -0.72
N HIS A 355 -17.43 -20.71 -0.48
CA HIS A 355 -17.91 -22.08 -0.37
C HIS A 355 -17.25 -22.80 0.80
N ALA A 356 -18.06 -23.55 1.57
CA ALA A 356 -17.58 -24.41 2.63
C ALA A 356 -18.19 -25.82 2.52
N ASP A 357 -17.41 -26.84 2.89
CA ASP A 357 -17.81 -28.23 2.90
C ASP A 357 -18.50 -28.62 4.22
N GLU A 358 -18.96 -29.91 4.31
CA GLU A 358 -19.62 -30.48 5.47
C GLU A 358 -18.76 -30.53 6.74
N GLU A 359 -17.42 -30.49 6.57
CA GLU A 359 -16.49 -30.44 7.68
C GLU A 359 -16.18 -28.98 8.12
N GLY A 360 -16.81 -27.99 7.48
CA GLY A 360 -16.56 -26.58 7.72
C GLY A 360 -15.18 -26.13 7.27
N ARG A 361 -14.63 -26.68 6.20
CA ARG A 361 -13.45 -26.16 5.51
C ARG A 361 -13.86 -25.10 4.50
N LEU A 362 -13.09 -24.03 4.42
CA LEU A 362 -13.26 -23.02 3.36
C LEU A 362 -12.73 -23.62 2.05
N CYS A 363 -13.59 -24.24 1.27
CA CYS A 363 -13.19 -24.99 0.07
C CYS A 363 -12.93 -24.07 -1.13
N GLY A 364 -13.44 -22.82 -1.16
CA GLY A 364 -13.07 -21.91 -2.23
C GLY A 364 -13.65 -20.52 -2.17
N ILE A 365 -13.04 -19.65 -2.99
CA ILE A 365 -13.44 -18.25 -3.18
C ILE A 365 -13.50 -17.96 -4.68
N GLU A 366 -14.62 -17.40 -5.14
CA GLU A 366 -14.76 -16.83 -6.48
C GLU A 366 -15.07 -15.34 -6.35
N THR A 367 -14.39 -14.52 -7.14
CA THR A 367 -14.56 -13.06 -7.11
C THR A 367 -14.59 -12.52 -8.53
N ASP A 368 -15.60 -11.73 -8.84
CA ASP A 368 -15.68 -10.90 -10.05
C ASP A 368 -15.71 -9.43 -9.63
N ALA A 369 -14.71 -8.64 -10.04
CA ALA A 369 -14.53 -7.26 -9.62
C ALA A 369 -14.48 -6.29 -10.79
N LEU A 370 -15.39 -5.30 -10.79
CA LEU A 370 -15.35 -4.15 -11.67
C LEU A 370 -14.95 -2.92 -10.86
N ILE A 371 -13.87 -2.26 -11.29
CA ILE A 371 -13.16 -1.23 -10.52
C ILE A 371 -13.15 0.08 -11.32
N ASP A 372 -13.64 1.15 -10.73
CA ASP A 372 -13.61 2.49 -11.32
C ASP A 372 -12.24 3.14 -11.15
N GLY A 373 -11.56 3.40 -12.24
CA GLY A 373 -10.23 4.00 -12.26
C GLY A 373 -10.20 5.52 -12.28
N GLY A 374 -11.31 6.16 -12.60
CA GLY A 374 -11.29 7.57 -12.95
C GLY A 374 -10.50 7.81 -14.26
N ALA A 375 -10.05 9.05 -14.45
CA ALA A 375 -9.48 9.50 -15.72
C ALA A 375 -8.02 9.04 -15.97
N PHE A 376 -7.26 8.66 -14.93
CA PHE A 376 -5.83 8.33 -15.06
C PHE A 376 -5.46 7.03 -14.34
N ALA A 377 -4.36 6.43 -14.78
CA ALA A 377 -3.94 5.11 -14.32
C ALA A 377 -3.42 5.08 -12.88
N SER A 378 -2.58 6.02 -12.46
CA SER A 378 -1.94 6.02 -11.15
C SER A 378 -1.40 4.61 -10.78
N PHE A 379 -1.62 4.12 -9.57
CA PHE A 379 -1.32 2.76 -9.13
C PHE A 379 -2.39 1.71 -9.52
N GLY A 380 -3.39 2.06 -10.32
CA GLY A 380 -4.54 1.21 -10.62
C GLY A 380 -4.20 -0.15 -11.23
N HIS A 381 -3.08 -0.23 -11.96
CA HIS A 381 -2.57 -1.50 -12.48
C HIS A 381 -2.31 -2.52 -11.35
N VAL A 382 -1.67 -2.07 -10.26
CA VAL A 382 -1.38 -2.88 -9.07
C VAL A 382 -2.65 -3.16 -8.28
N THR A 383 -3.54 -2.16 -8.15
CA THR A 383 -4.83 -2.27 -7.45
C THR A 383 -5.66 -3.43 -7.99
N THR A 384 -5.71 -3.60 -9.32
CA THR A 384 -6.49 -4.66 -9.96
C THR A 384 -6.00 -6.04 -9.54
N TYR A 385 -4.69 -6.24 -9.40
CA TYR A 385 -4.14 -7.51 -8.87
C TYR A 385 -4.38 -7.68 -7.38
N TYR A 386 -4.14 -6.63 -6.57
CA TYR A 386 -4.27 -6.69 -5.11
C TYR A 386 -5.69 -6.98 -4.67
N ASN A 387 -6.68 -6.50 -5.43
CA ASN A 387 -8.09 -6.78 -5.17
C ASN A 387 -8.40 -8.29 -5.19
N GLY A 388 -7.69 -9.09 -6.01
CA GLY A 388 -7.79 -10.55 -6.04
C GLY A 388 -6.87 -11.23 -5.04
N VAL A 389 -5.55 -11.12 -5.25
CA VAL A 389 -4.58 -11.99 -4.58
C VAL A 389 -4.47 -11.79 -3.06
N LEU A 390 -4.75 -10.57 -2.56
CA LEU A 390 -4.58 -10.27 -1.14
C LEU A 390 -5.75 -10.77 -0.26
N HIS A 391 -6.78 -11.37 -0.81
CA HIS A 391 -7.82 -12.01 0.00
C HIS A 391 -7.69 -13.54 0.10
N THR A 392 -6.65 -14.15 -0.49
CA THR A 392 -6.41 -15.59 -0.41
C THR A 392 -5.79 -16.08 0.91
N ALA A 393 -5.39 -15.17 1.79
CA ALA A 393 -4.90 -15.47 3.14
C ALA A 393 -5.73 -14.67 4.15
N PRO A 394 -5.76 -15.04 5.42
CA PRO A 394 -4.91 -16.02 6.13
C PRO A 394 -5.42 -17.47 6.14
N TYR A 395 -6.31 -17.84 5.24
CA TYR A 395 -7.00 -19.14 5.31
C TYR A 395 -6.42 -20.17 4.35
N GLU A 396 -6.52 -21.45 4.72
CA GLU A 396 -6.35 -22.57 3.79
C GLU A 396 -7.57 -22.63 2.87
N ILE A 397 -7.36 -22.53 1.55
CA ILE A 397 -8.40 -22.45 0.53
C ILE A 397 -8.13 -23.54 -0.51
N GLY A 398 -9.12 -24.35 -0.86
CA GLY A 398 -8.98 -25.44 -1.84
C GLY A 398 -8.98 -24.97 -3.29
N ALA A 399 -9.74 -23.89 -3.60
CA ALA A 399 -9.82 -23.35 -4.95
C ALA A 399 -10.01 -21.81 -4.90
N PHE A 400 -9.50 -21.14 -5.93
CA PHE A 400 -9.58 -19.71 -6.04
C PHE A 400 -9.80 -19.28 -7.49
N HIS A 401 -10.81 -18.45 -7.71
CA HIS A 401 -11.09 -17.83 -8.99
C HIS A 401 -11.24 -16.31 -8.82
N TYR A 402 -10.58 -15.55 -9.67
CA TYR A 402 -10.66 -14.10 -9.69
C TYR A 402 -10.72 -13.56 -11.12
N THR A 403 -11.74 -12.76 -11.39
CA THR A 403 -11.76 -11.86 -12.54
C THR A 403 -11.80 -10.42 -12.06
N GLY A 404 -10.97 -9.58 -12.64
CA GLY A 404 -10.92 -8.16 -12.31
C GLY A 404 -10.78 -7.30 -13.55
N ALA A 405 -11.62 -6.28 -13.66
CA ALA A 405 -11.50 -5.25 -14.70
C ALA A 405 -11.45 -3.86 -14.06
N ARG A 406 -10.42 -3.08 -14.41
CA ARG A 406 -10.35 -1.66 -14.09
C ARG A 406 -10.62 -0.84 -15.33
N VAL A 407 -11.58 0.05 -15.23
CA VAL A 407 -12.03 0.89 -16.36
C VAL A 407 -11.70 2.36 -16.10
N TRP A 408 -11.46 3.10 -17.17
CA TRP A 408 -11.44 4.56 -17.10
C TRP A 408 -12.85 5.13 -17.12
N THR A 409 -13.04 6.20 -16.36
CA THR A 409 -14.24 7.04 -16.36
C THR A 409 -13.83 8.51 -16.34
N ASN A 410 -14.75 9.41 -16.71
CA ASN A 410 -14.48 10.85 -16.69
C ASN A 410 -14.69 11.48 -15.29
N LYS A 411 -14.07 10.86 -14.29
CA LYS A 411 -14.02 11.29 -12.89
C LYS A 411 -12.56 11.54 -12.46
N PRO A 412 -12.32 12.25 -11.34
CA PRO A 412 -11.00 12.29 -10.73
C PRO A 412 -10.42 10.88 -10.55
N ALA A 413 -9.11 10.74 -10.76
CA ALA A 413 -8.48 9.43 -10.75
C ALA A 413 -8.56 8.74 -9.39
N SER A 414 -8.66 7.41 -9.41
CA SER A 414 -8.50 6.56 -8.25
C SER A 414 -7.09 5.96 -8.23
N GLY A 415 -6.48 5.82 -7.04
CA GLY A 415 -5.10 5.37 -6.88
C GLY A 415 -4.86 4.58 -5.61
N ALA A 416 -3.67 4.72 -5.04
CA ALA A 416 -3.29 4.05 -3.81
C ALA A 416 -3.87 4.75 -2.59
N MET A 417 -4.54 4.00 -1.73
CA MET A 417 -4.96 4.46 -0.41
C MET A 417 -4.68 3.35 0.62
N ARG A 418 -4.34 3.72 1.85
CA ARG A 418 -3.99 2.84 2.97
C ARG A 418 -4.78 1.53 2.94
N GLY A 419 -4.10 0.35 2.96
CA GLY A 419 -4.69 -0.95 2.66
C GLY A 419 -4.90 -1.18 1.15
N HIS A 420 -4.03 -0.62 0.31
CA HIS A 420 -4.13 -0.52 -1.14
C HIS A 420 -4.66 -1.79 -1.80
N GLY A 421 -5.78 -1.64 -2.52
CA GLY A 421 -6.42 -2.71 -3.31
C GLY A 421 -7.13 -3.80 -2.51
N ALA A 422 -6.81 -3.99 -1.23
CA ALA A 422 -7.29 -5.14 -0.46
C ALA A 422 -8.55 -4.86 0.40
N VAL A 423 -8.83 -3.62 0.75
CA VAL A 423 -9.86 -3.29 1.76
C VAL A 423 -11.25 -3.75 1.35
N ASN A 424 -11.67 -3.43 0.12
CA ASN A 424 -13.02 -3.73 -0.37
C ASN A 424 -13.26 -5.26 -0.47
N SER A 425 -12.38 -5.96 -1.16
CA SER A 425 -12.49 -7.41 -1.33
C SER A 425 -12.35 -8.17 0.00
N ARG A 426 -11.46 -7.71 0.89
CA ARG A 426 -11.34 -8.29 2.23
C ARG A 426 -12.63 -8.13 3.04
N CYS A 427 -13.27 -6.97 2.99
CA CYS A 427 -14.55 -6.75 3.64
C CYS A 427 -15.60 -7.76 3.14
N ALA A 428 -15.71 -7.93 1.84
CA ALA A 428 -16.65 -8.88 1.24
C ALA A 428 -16.38 -10.33 1.65
N VAL A 429 -15.10 -10.76 1.66
CA VAL A 429 -14.70 -12.12 2.11
C VAL A 429 -15.05 -12.34 3.59
N GLU A 430 -14.70 -11.41 4.47
CA GLU A 430 -14.87 -11.58 5.91
C GLU A 430 -16.33 -11.57 6.34
N VAL A 431 -17.17 -10.78 5.66
CA VAL A 431 -18.63 -10.83 5.86
C VAL A 431 -19.22 -12.13 5.29
N GLY A 432 -18.69 -12.63 4.17
CA GLY A 432 -19.08 -13.92 3.62
C GLY A 432 -18.73 -15.10 4.52
N ILE A 433 -17.57 -15.06 5.19
CA ILE A 433 -17.19 -16.08 6.19
C ILE A 433 -18.15 -16.08 7.39
N ASP A 434 -18.56 -14.89 7.83
CA ASP A 434 -19.56 -14.76 8.92
C ASP A 434 -20.92 -15.36 8.51
N ASP A 435 -21.35 -15.11 7.28
CA ASP A 435 -22.59 -15.66 6.71
C ASP A 435 -22.55 -17.20 6.58
N ILE A 436 -21.44 -17.76 6.08
CA ILE A 436 -21.21 -19.20 6.02
C ILE A 436 -21.22 -19.82 7.43
N SER A 437 -20.57 -19.16 8.39
CA SER A 437 -20.55 -19.63 9.79
C SER A 437 -21.96 -19.72 10.37
N GLU A 438 -22.81 -18.75 10.03
CA GLU A 438 -24.23 -18.78 10.44
C GLU A 438 -25.00 -19.92 9.77
N GLN A 439 -24.85 -20.12 8.44
CA GLN A 439 -25.50 -21.25 7.73
C GLN A 439 -25.11 -22.59 8.33
N LEU A 440 -23.85 -22.75 8.73
CA LEU A 440 -23.33 -23.96 9.38
C LEU A 440 -23.65 -24.03 10.88
N GLN A 441 -24.26 -23.01 11.48
CA GLN A 441 -24.54 -22.88 12.91
C GLN A 441 -23.27 -23.09 13.76
N VAL A 442 -22.19 -22.36 13.41
CA VAL A 442 -20.90 -22.38 14.11
C VAL A 442 -20.42 -20.95 14.46
N ASP A 443 -19.63 -20.85 15.51
CA ASP A 443 -19.00 -19.59 15.92
C ASP A 443 -17.99 -19.11 14.85
N PRO A 444 -18.09 -17.86 14.35
CA PRO A 444 -17.25 -17.38 13.27
C PRO A 444 -15.77 -17.24 13.63
N ILE A 445 -15.42 -17.09 14.93
CA ILE A 445 -14.01 -17.14 15.36
C ILE A 445 -13.50 -18.59 15.33
N SER A 446 -14.31 -19.54 15.77
CA SER A 446 -13.99 -20.97 15.73
C SER A 446 -13.80 -21.45 14.28
N PHE A 447 -14.68 -21.02 13.36
CA PHE A 447 -14.53 -21.30 11.92
C PHE A 447 -13.19 -20.77 11.38
N ARG A 448 -12.85 -19.50 11.70
CA ARG A 448 -11.58 -18.91 11.27
C ARG A 448 -10.36 -19.65 11.84
N LEU A 449 -10.34 -19.94 13.13
CA LEU A 449 -9.25 -20.66 13.79
C LEU A 449 -9.01 -22.07 13.22
N ALA A 450 -10.08 -22.75 12.78
CA ALA A 450 -10.02 -24.08 12.17
C ALA A 450 -9.54 -24.06 10.70
N ASN A 451 -9.57 -22.90 10.03
CA ASN A 451 -9.20 -22.76 8.63
C ASN A 451 -7.92 -21.93 8.42
N LEU A 452 -7.14 -21.62 9.46
CA LEU A 452 -5.91 -20.83 9.32
C LEU A 452 -4.79 -21.58 8.62
N LEU A 453 -4.09 -20.87 7.74
CA LEU A 453 -2.78 -21.26 7.23
C LEU A 453 -1.79 -21.50 8.38
N PRO A 454 -0.94 -22.52 8.30
CA PRO A 454 0.16 -22.69 9.25
C PRO A 454 1.32 -21.72 8.96
N PRO A 455 2.18 -21.44 9.96
CA PRO A 455 3.44 -20.73 9.71
C PRO A 455 4.33 -21.55 8.76
N HIS A 456 5.27 -20.90 8.08
CA HIS A 456 6.14 -21.51 7.07
C HIS A 456 5.37 -22.32 6.02
N SER A 457 4.44 -21.64 5.36
CA SER A 457 3.54 -22.23 4.35
C SER A 457 3.36 -21.30 3.15
N ALA A 458 2.42 -21.64 2.29
CA ALA A 458 2.06 -20.85 1.14
C ALA A 458 0.56 -20.59 1.06
N THR A 459 0.21 -19.47 0.44
CA THR A 459 -1.15 -19.26 -0.05
C THR A 459 -1.39 -20.07 -1.31
N ILE A 460 -2.66 -20.26 -1.68
CA ILE A 460 -3.03 -20.92 -2.95
C ILE A 460 -2.44 -20.21 -4.18
N THR A 461 -2.20 -18.90 -4.08
CA THR A 461 -1.56 -18.09 -5.13
C THR A 461 -0.04 -18.15 -5.12
N GLY A 462 0.55 -18.92 -4.21
CA GLY A 462 1.99 -19.16 -4.13
C GLY A 462 2.78 -18.14 -3.30
N PHE A 463 2.17 -17.35 -2.47
CA PHE A 463 2.89 -16.43 -1.55
C PHE A 463 3.51 -17.20 -0.39
N ARG A 464 4.80 -17.00 -0.17
CA ARG A 464 5.54 -17.58 0.94
C ARG A 464 5.20 -16.86 2.25
N VAL A 465 4.54 -17.53 3.17
CA VAL A 465 4.21 -17.02 4.51
C VAL A 465 5.24 -17.54 5.51
N THR A 466 6.13 -16.66 5.99
CA THR A 466 7.22 -17.02 6.92
C THR A 466 6.74 -17.10 8.36
N SER A 467 6.06 -16.07 8.84
CA SER A 467 5.49 -16.01 10.20
C SER A 467 4.01 -15.66 10.13
N ILE A 468 3.22 -16.17 11.07
CA ILE A 468 1.79 -15.88 11.19
C ILE A 468 1.39 -15.79 12.66
N GLY A 469 0.92 -14.58 13.07
CA GLY A 469 0.39 -14.31 14.40
C GLY A 469 -1.14 -14.27 14.44
N MET A 470 -1.84 -14.62 13.34
CA MET A 470 -3.31 -14.50 13.24
C MET A 470 -4.04 -15.27 14.34
N ARG A 471 -3.58 -16.47 14.69
CA ARG A 471 -4.17 -17.25 15.78
C ARG A 471 -4.15 -16.47 17.10
N GLU A 472 -3.02 -15.90 17.46
CA GLU A 472 -2.89 -15.10 18.68
C GLU A 472 -3.75 -13.84 18.60
N CYS A 473 -3.83 -13.19 17.43
CA CYS A 473 -4.73 -12.05 17.22
C CYS A 473 -6.18 -12.45 17.54
N LEU A 474 -6.67 -13.55 16.94
CA LEU A 474 -8.04 -14.03 17.16
C LEU A 474 -8.31 -14.44 18.61
N GLU A 475 -7.41 -15.21 19.23
CA GLU A 475 -7.54 -15.65 20.62
C GLU A 475 -7.56 -14.47 21.60
N ARG A 476 -6.72 -13.45 21.35
CA ARG A 476 -6.66 -12.25 22.18
C ARG A 476 -7.91 -11.37 22.05
N VAL A 477 -8.33 -11.07 20.82
CA VAL A 477 -9.55 -10.25 20.66
C VAL A 477 -10.79 -10.98 21.18
N MET A 478 -10.90 -12.30 21.00
CA MET A 478 -11.96 -13.12 21.56
C MET A 478 -12.02 -13.02 23.08
N LYS A 479 -10.87 -13.14 23.74
CA LYS A 479 -10.77 -13.10 25.20
C LYS A 479 -11.02 -11.69 25.74
N GLU A 480 -10.32 -10.68 25.19
CA GLU A 480 -10.34 -9.31 25.72
C GLU A 480 -11.67 -8.59 25.46
N SER A 481 -12.40 -8.96 24.38
CA SER A 481 -13.74 -8.42 24.09
C SER A 481 -14.87 -9.04 24.92
N GLY A 482 -14.63 -10.20 25.54
CA GLY A 482 -15.70 -10.99 26.14
C GLY A 482 -16.65 -11.59 25.09
N TRP A 483 -16.09 -12.03 23.96
CA TRP A 483 -16.82 -12.54 22.80
C TRP A 483 -17.86 -13.60 23.16
N LYS A 484 -17.44 -14.62 23.90
CA LYS A 484 -18.29 -15.78 24.25
C LYS A 484 -19.52 -15.41 25.08
N GLU A 485 -19.43 -14.33 25.87
CA GLU A 485 -20.51 -13.80 26.70
C GLU A 485 -21.46 -12.89 25.93
N LYS A 486 -20.99 -12.27 24.82
CA LYS A 486 -21.70 -11.24 24.07
C LYS A 486 -22.30 -11.72 22.76
N PHE A 487 -21.53 -12.48 21.97
CA PHE A 487 -21.91 -12.86 20.61
C PHE A 487 -23.24 -13.62 20.60
N ARG A 488 -24.21 -13.13 19.80
CA ARG A 488 -25.60 -13.65 19.71
C ARG A 488 -26.39 -13.63 21.05
N LYS A 489 -25.95 -12.82 22.02
CA LYS A 489 -26.57 -12.75 23.35
C LYS A 489 -26.92 -11.33 23.79
N MET A 490 -26.55 -10.35 22.99
CA MET A 490 -26.83 -8.93 23.26
C MET A 490 -28.31 -8.62 22.91
N PRO A 491 -28.88 -7.60 23.52
CA PRO A 491 -30.25 -7.15 23.19
C PRO A 491 -30.28 -6.56 21.76
N LEU A 492 -31.48 -6.51 21.18
CA LEU A 492 -31.69 -5.87 19.87
C LEU A 492 -31.08 -4.47 19.83
N GLY A 493 -30.46 -4.12 18.73
CA GLY A 493 -29.76 -2.86 18.56
C GLY A 493 -28.33 -2.87 19.12
N HIS A 494 -27.88 -3.90 19.82
CA HIS A 494 -26.51 -4.07 20.29
C HIS A 494 -25.88 -5.32 19.68
N GLY A 495 -24.68 -5.19 19.16
CA GLY A 495 -23.99 -6.31 18.50
C GLY A 495 -22.49 -6.24 18.56
N ILE A 496 -21.87 -7.39 18.34
CA ILE A 496 -20.43 -7.59 18.31
C ILE A 496 -20.04 -8.38 17.05
N GLY A 497 -18.99 -7.93 16.36
CA GLY A 497 -18.56 -8.55 15.09
C GLY A 497 -17.06 -8.66 14.98
N ILE A 498 -16.61 -9.65 14.21
CA ILE A 498 -15.19 -9.95 13.93
C ILE A 498 -14.84 -9.67 12.49
N GLY A 499 -13.64 -9.16 12.24
CA GLY A 499 -13.03 -9.06 10.92
C GLY A 499 -11.55 -9.39 10.99
N CYS A 500 -11.01 -9.93 9.90
CA CYS A 500 -9.59 -10.28 9.77
C CYS A 500 -8.95 -9.54 8.60
N GLY A 501 -7.62 -9.31 8.70
CA GLY A 501 -6.82 -8.66 7.67
C GLY A 501 -5.53 -9.41 7.38
N PHE A 502 -5.07 -9.27 6.14
CA PHE A 502 -3.81 -9.78 5.65
C PHE A 502 -3.21 -8.74 4.71
N PHE A 503 -1.95 -8.33 4.93
CA PHE A 503 -1.30 -7.33 4.08
C PHE A 503 0.19 -7.56 3.92
N ILE A 504 0.77 -6.98 2.86
CA ILE A 504 2.19 -7.10 2.51
C ILE A 504 3.08 -6.22 3.38
N SER A 505 4.27 -6.69 3.72
CA SER A 505 5.33 -5.90 4.34
C SER A 505 6.32 -5.39 3.29
N GLY A 506 5.82 -4.54 2.40
CA GLY A 506 6.52 -4.01 1.25
C GLY A 506 6.35 -4.84 -0.03
N SER A 507 6.19 -4.16 -1.17
CA SER A 507 6.16 -4.82 -2.48
C SER A 507 7.50 -5.50 -2.78
N GLY A 508 7.46 -6.76 -3.08
CA GLY A 508 8.65 -7.56 -3.38
C GLY A 508 9.20 -7.36 -4.80
N LEU A 509 8.44 -6.73 -5.68
CA LEU A 509 8.86 -6.45 -7.05
C LEU A 509 9.24 -4.97 -7.20
N PRO A 510 10.48 -4.66 -7.63
CA PRO A 510 10.91 -3.28 -7.87
C PRO A 510 10.42 -2.76 -9.24
N ILE A 511 9.12 -2.94 -9.52
CA ILE A 511 8.49 -2.57 -10.81
C ILE A 511 8.38 -1.06 -11.02
N HIS A 512 8.62 -0.30 -9.97
CA HIS A 512 8.47 1.16 -10.00
C HIS A 512 9.67 1.88 -10.60
N TRP A 513 10.74 1.15 -10.90
CA TRP A 513 11.97 1.70 -11.46
C TRP A 513 12.42 0.90 -12.68
N ASP A 514 13.00 1.59 -13.64
CA ASP A 514 13.58 1.01 -14.80
C ASP A 514 15.10 1.30 -14.84
N PRO A 515 15.96 0.28 -14.91
CA PRO A 515 15.70 -1.15 -14.97
C PRO A 515 15.31 -1.73 -13.59
N ASN A 516 14.44 -2.74 -13.58
CA ASN A 516 13.90 -3.39 -12.36
C ASN A 516 14.95 -4.17 -11.53
N LYS A 517 16.21 -3.79 -11.60
CA LYS A 517 17.33 -4.39 -10.85
C LYS A 517 17.78 -3.55 -9.65
N PHE A 518 17.11 -2.43 -9.42
CA PHE A 518 17.46 -1.50 -8.36
C PHE A 518 17.24 -2.13 -6.96
N PRO A 519 18.07 -1.82 -5.95
CA PRO A 519 17.77 -2.21 -4.57
C PRO A 519 16.43 -1.62 -4.11
N HIS A 520 15.73 -2.34 -3.24
CA HIS A 520 14.48 -1.86 -2.67
C HIS A 520 14.67 -0.69 -1.70
N ALA A 521 15.81 -0.66 -0.99
CA ALA A 521 16.19 0.42 -0.10
C ALA A 521 17.72 0.51 -0.03
N THR A 522 18.23 1.73 0.16
CA THR A 522 19.64 2.02 0.40
C THR A 522 19.75 3.05 1.53
N VAL A 523 20.72 2.87 2.41
CA VAL A 523 21.02 3.78 3.52
C VAL A 523 22.54 4.01 3.58
N HIS A 524 22.94 5.28 3.73
CA HIS A 524 24.33 5.65 3.99
C HIS A 524 24.47 6.15 5.41
N LEU A 525 25.54 5.75 6.06
CA LEU A 525 25.91 6.22 7.39
C LEU A 525 27.24 6.97 7.35
N LYS A 526 27.32 8.05 8.14
CA LYS A 526 28.56 8.77 8.42
C LYS A 526 28.68 8.94 9.94
N ILE A 527 29.83 8.65 10.50
CA ILE A 527 30.12 8.94 11.91
C ILE A 527 31.06 10.13 12.02
N ASP A 528 30.71 11.06 12.89
CA ASP A 528 31.54 12.20 13.24
C ASP A 528 32.53 11.83 14.39
N MET A 529 33.53 12.67 14.63
CA MET A 529 34.60 12.41 15.61
C MET A 529 34.12 12.31 17.06
N ASP A 530 32.97 12.89 17.37
CA ASP A 530 32.32 12.82 18.68
C ASP A 530 31.44 11.58 18.86
N GLY A 531 31.37 10.71 17.84
CA GLY A 531 30.56 9.51 17.83
C GLY A 531 29.11 9.72 17.37
N GLY A 532 28.71 10.94 17.01
CA GLY A 532 27.41 11.23 16.40
C GLY A 532 27.27 10.60 15.01
N VAL A 533 26.10 10.05 14.71
CA VAL A 533 25.84 9.35 13.44
C VAL A 533 24.84 10.12 12.59
N THR A 534 25.22 10.44 11.37
CA THR A 534 24.30 10.95 10.35
C THR A 534 23.88 9.81 9.43
N VAL A 535 22.58 9.63 9.29
CA VAL A 535 21.95 8.59 8.46
C VAL A 535 21.31 9.27 7.25
N HIS A 536 21.72 8.93 6.06
CA HIS A 536 21.12 9.36 4.81
C HIS A 536 20.23 8.25 4.26
N THR A 537 18.95 8.54 4.05
CA THR A 537 17.95 7.61 3.52
C THR A 537 16.96 8.35 2.62
N GLY A 538 16.50 7.70 1.56
CA GLY A 538 15.46 8.25 0.68
C GLY A 538 14.03 7.92 1.16
N ALA A 539 13.88 7.22 2.29
CA ALA A 539 12.57 6.95 2.90
C ALA A 539 11.89 8.27 3.33
N ALA A 540 10.58 8.37 3.07
CA ALA A 540 9.81 9.55 3.42
C ALA A 540 9.03 9.32 4.73
N ASP A 541 9.33 10.10 5.77
CA ASP A 541 8.45 10.18 6.95
C ASP A 541 7.25 11.06 6.61
N ILE A 542 6.05 10.48 6.73
CA ILE A 542 4.76 11.11 6.45
C ILE A 542 3.87 11.19 7.71
N GLY A 543 4.49 11.04 8.87
CA GLY A 543 3.84 11.01 10.19
C GLY A 543 3.82 9.63 10.84
N GLN A 544 4.18 8.56 10.10
CA GLN A 544 4.17 7.18 10.62
C GLN A 544 5.39 6.84 11.50
N GLY A 545 6.42 7.69 11.51
CA GLY A 545 7.59 7.52 12.35
C GLY A 545 8.72 6.69 11.73
N SER A 546 8.79 6.61 10.41
CA SER A 546 9.84 5.86 9.71
C SER A 546 11.25 6.36 10.00
N ASP A 547 11.47 7.68 10.08
CA ASP A 547 12.75 8.26 10.46
C ASP A 547 13.18 7.77 11.86
N THR A 548 12.24 7.66 12.80
CA THR A 548 12.50 7.15 14.15
C THR A 548 12.88 5.67 14.16
N VAL A 549 12.20 4.84 13.39
CA VAL A 549 12.48 3.40 13.30
C VAL A 549 13.85 3.14 12.68
N VAL A 550 14.23 3.88 11.64
CA VAL A 550 15.56 3.80 11.03
C VAL A 550 16.64 4.23 12.05
N ALA A 551 16.40 5.34 12.78
CA ALA A 551 17.31 5.80 13.82
C ALA A 551 17.45 4.77 14.96
N GLN A 552 16.35 4.16 15.44
CA GLN A 552 16.37 3.11 16.46
C GLN A 552 17.18 1.90 16.00
N SER A 553 17.05 1.52 14.72
CA SER A 553 17.78 0.37 14.17
C SER A 553 19.29 0.60 14.13
N VAL A 554 19.73 1.78 13.73
CA VAL A 554 21.16 2.16 13.76
C VAL A 554 21.69 2.24 15.19
N ALA A 555 20.94 2.92 16.08
CA ALA A 555 21.31 3.09 17.50
C ALA A 555 21.48 1.73 18.20
N GLU A 556 20.57 0.78 17.94
CA GLU A 556 20.64 -0.58 18.50
C GLU A 556 21.91 -1.31 18.08
N VAL A 557 22.24 -1.31 16.78
CA VAL A 557 23.40 -2.01 16.24
C VAL A 557 24.72 -1.40 16.74
N LEU A 558 24.78 -0.07 16.81
CA LEU A 558 25.99 0.64 17.21
C LEU A 558 26.13 0.82 18.74
N GLY A 559 25.13 0.39 19.52
CA GLY A 559 25.15 0.53 20.99
C GLY A 559 25.11 1.99 21.47
N LEU A 560 24.48 2.87 20.69
CA LEU A 560 24.38 4.31 20.93
C LEU A 560 22.98 4.69 21.43
N PRO A 561 22.83 5.77 22.20
CA PRO A 561 21.53 6.34 22.50
C PRO A 561 20.95 7.02 21.26
N LEU A 562 19.61 7.13 21.21
CA LEU A 562 18.89 7.60 20.04
C LEU A 562 19.19 9.06 19.67
N ASP A 563 19.51 9.90 20.65
CA ASP A 563 19.85 11.32 20.48
C ASP A 563 21.18 11.57 19.77
N MET A 564 22.03 10.54 19.65
CA MET A 564 23.24 10.61 18.83
C MET A 564 23.01 10.30 17.34
N ILE A 565 21.77 9.92 16.95
CA ILE A 565 21.44 9.56 15.58
C ILE A 565 20.67 10.70 14.93
N ARG A 566 21.17 11.23 13.82
CA ARG A 566 20.54 12.27 13.01
C ARG A 566 20.09 11.69 11.67
N ILE A 567 18.81 11.86 11.32
CA ILE A 567 18.28 11.41 10.03
C ILE A 567 18.31 12.56 9.02
N LYS A 568 18.80 12.26 7.82
CA LYS A 568 18.75 13.09 6.61
C LYS A 568 17.99 12.33 5.53
N SER A 569 16.70 12.67 5.35
CA SER A 569 15.78 11.95 4.47
C SER A 569 14.99 12.86 3.53
N ARG A 570 15.41 14.13 3.39
CA ARG A 570 14.54 15.14 2.77
C ARG A 570 14.97 15.63 1.41
N GLU A 571 16.15 15.32 0.94
CA GLU A 571 16.72 15.87 -0.30
C GLU A 571 17.21 14.77 -1.19
N THR A 572 16.82 14.79 -2.46
CA THR A 572 17.29 13.78 -3.43
C THR A 572 18.77 13.90 -3.76
N ASP A 573 19.37 15.06 -3.50
CA ASP A 573 20.81 15.28 -3.66
C ASP A 573 21.67 14.51 -2.66
N THR A 574 21.21 14.42 -1.44
CA THR A 574 21.99 13.82 -0.33
C THR A 574 21.50 12.45 0.07
N SER A 575 20.28 12.08 -0.33
CA SER A 575 19.71 10.78 -0.05
C SER A 575 20.00 9.80 -1.18
N PRO A 576 20.33 8.54 -0.85
CA PRO A 576 20.35 7.49 -1.88
C PRO A 576 18.96 7.31 -2.47
N VAL A 577 18.90 6.87 -3.74
CA VAL A 577 17.62 6.58 -4.40
C VAL A 577 16.84 5.54 -3.61
N ASP A 578 15.57 5.83 -3.38
CA ASP A 578 14.63 4.99 -2.65
C ASP A 578 13.26 5.01 -3.32
N LEU A 579 12.49 3.95 -3.13
CA LEU A 579 11.16 3.82 -3.72
C LEU A 579 10.10 4.66 -2.99
N GLY A 580 10.42 5.24 -1.82
CA GLY A 580 9.50 6.07 -1.03
C GLY A 580 8.62 5.27 -0.05
N SER A 581 7.62 5.94 0.53
CA SER A 581 6.75 5.37 1.59
C SER A 581 5.39 4.98 1.04
N TYR A 582 5.23 3.71 0.69
CA TYR A 582 3.99 3.04 0.27
C TYR A 582 4.11 1.53 0.51
N SER A 583 3.04 0.76 0.34
CA SER A 583 3.02 -0.70 0.55
C SER A 583 3.63 -1.12 1.88
N SER A 584 3.60 -0.25 2.88
CA SER A 584 4.11 -0.45 4.24
C SER A 584 5.55 -0.98 4.29
N ARG A 585 6.42 -0.51 3.36
CA ARG A 585 7.74 -1.08 3.12
C ARG A 585 8.85 -0.56 4.01
N VAL A 586 8.74 0.67 4.54
CA VAL A 586 9.89 1.38 5.11
C VAL A 586 10.48 0.67 6.33
N THR A 587 9.67 0.30 7.31
CA THR A 587 10.16 -0.44 8.49
C THR A 587 10.92 -1.68 8.07
N PHE A 588 10.37 -2.46 7.14
CA PHE A 588 10.97 -3.73 6.72
C PHE A 588 12.26 -3.52 5.90
N MET A 589 12.19 -2.69 4.85
CA MET A 589 13.26 -2.59 3.87
C MET A 589 14.35 -1.60 4.26
N ASN A 590 13.97 -0.39 4.73
CA ASN A 590 14.97 0.62 5.08
C ASN A 590 15.66 0.31 6.41
N ALA A 591 14.95 -0.29 7.40
CA ALA A 591 15.62 -0.72 8.61
C ALA A 591 16.63 -1.85 8.35
N ASN A 592 16.31 -2.84 7.49
CA ASN A 592 17.26 -3.85 7.07
C ASN A 592 18.49 -3.24 6.35
N ALA A 593 18.30 -2.27 5.47
CA ALA A 593 19.40 -1.54 4.83
C ALA A 593 20.25 -0.77 5.86
N ALA A 594 19.58 -0.11 6.82
CA ALA A 594 20.25 0.63 7.89
C ALA A 594 21.07 -0.29 8.82
N ILE A 595 20.52 -1.46 9.16
CA ILE A 595 21.23 -2.49 9.94
C ILE A 595 22.47 -2.96 9.16
N SER A 596 22.34 -3.22 7.86
CA SER A 596 23.48 -3.64 7.02
C SER A 596 24.62 -2.61 7.04
N ALA A 597 24.30 -1.32 6.86
CA ALA A 597 25.30 -0.25 6.95
C ALA A 597 25.91 -0.12 8.36
N ALA A 598 25.08 -0.20 9.40
CA ALA A 598 25.54 -0.10 10.77
C ALA A 598 26.44 -1.29 11.20
N MET A 599 26.18 -2.48 10.68
CA MET A 599 27.00 -3.67 10.90
C MET A 599 28.41 -3.53 10.31
N GLU A 600 28.56 -2.86 9.18
CA GLU A 600 29.87 -2.56 8.60
C GLU A 600 30.72 -1.70 9.56
N ILE A 601 30.13 -0.57 10.00
CA ILE A 601 30.80 0.33 10.96
C ILE A 601 31.08 -0.39 12.30
N ARG A 602 30.10 -1.19 12.76
CA ARG A 602 30.27 -2.00 13.97
C ARG A 602 31.48 -2.92 13.88
N ASN A 603 31.70 -3.56 12.74
CA ASN A 603 32.85 -4.44 12.54
C ASN A 603 34.17 -3.65 12.61
N ASP A 604 34.23 -2.44 12.06
CA ASP A 604 35.41 -1.58 12.17
C ASP A 604 35.73 -1.24 13.63
N LEU A 605 34.72 -0.90 14.42
CA LEU A 605 34.88 -0.60 15.86
C LEU A 605 35.32 -1.83 16.66
N LEU A 606 34.82 -3.02 16.34
CA LEU A 606 35.24 -4.28 16.98
C LEU A 606 36.69 -4.63 16.62
N ASN A 607 37.10 -4.44 15.36
CA ASN A 607 38.46 -4.64 14.92
C ASN A 607 39.42 -3.71 15.67
N ALA A 608 39.14 -2.43 15.72
CA ALA A 608 39.91 -1.43 16.45
C ALA A 608 40.02 -1.79 17.96
N THR A 609 38.91 -2.20 18.56
CA THR A 609 38.91 -2.64 19.97
C THR A 609 39.74 -3.89 20.18
N SER A 610 39.67 -4.85 19.27
CA SER A 610 40.48 -6.07 19.30
C SER A 610 42.00 -5.76 19.24
N GLU A 611 42.37 -4.79 18.40
CA GLU A 611 43.76 -4.32 18.31
C GLU A 611 44.25 -3.65 19.60
N ILE A 612 43.43 -2.80 20.23
CA ILE A 612 43.79 -2.14 21.50
C ILE A 612 43.87 -3.15 22.63
N THR A 613 42.85 -3.97 22.80
CA THR A 613 42.69 -4.84 23.98
C THR A 613 43.31 -6.22 23.83
N LYS A 614 43.70 -6.62 22.61
CA LYS A 614 44.13 -7.99 22.23
C LYS A 614 43.05 -9.05 22.49
N ALA A 615 41.79 -8.64 22.66
CA ALA A 615 40.68 -9.56 22.88
C ALA A 615 40.15 -10.09 21.55
N PRO A 616 39.79 -11.39 21.46
CA PRO A 616 39.17 -11.93 20.25
C PRO A 616 37.84 -11.21 19.92
N ILE A 617 37.59 -10.89 18.64
CA ILE A 617 36.41 -10.13 18.17
C ILE A 617 35.12 -10.83 18.57
N GLU A 618 35.08 -12.15 18.53
CA GLU A 618 33.91 -12.99 18.86
C GLU A 618 33.45 -12.84 20.31
N LYS A 619 34.37 -12.38 21.18
CA LYS A 619 34.08 -12.13 22.60
C LYS A 619 33.70 -10.69 22.89
N LEU A 620 33.86 -9.78 21.92
CA LEU A 620 33.56 -8.36 22.10
C LEU A 620 32.08 -8.08 21.86
N VAL A 621 31.51 -7.23 22.69
CA VAL A 621 30.15 -6.69 22.55
C VAL A 621 30.17 -5.18 22.61
N ILE A 622 29.27 -4.52 21.87
CA ILE A 622 29.08 -3.08 21.93
C ILE A 622 27.85 -2.75 22.78
N GLY A 623 28.00 -1.82 23.70
CA GLY A 623 26.93 -1.42 24.57
C GLY A 623 27.25 -0.23 25.46
N ASP A 624 26.25 0.63 25.68
CA ASP A 624 26.31 1.80 26.58
C ASP A 624 27.58 2.67 26.37
N ARG A 625 27.83 2.99 25.08
CA ARG A 625 29.03 3.75 24.65
C ARG A 625 30.37 3.11 25.04
N ARG A 626 30.40 1.78 25.16
CA ARG A 626 31.63 0.99 25.41
C ARG A 626 31.68 -0.24 24.52
N ILE A 627 32.86 -0.73 24.28
CA ILE A 627 33.10 -2.01 23.59
C ILE A 627 33.97 -2.84 24.54
N PHE A 628 33.46 -4.00 24.91
CA PHE A 628 34.08 -4.79 25.98
C PHE A 628 33.87 -6.30 25.79
N ARG A 629 34.70 -7.11 26.48
CA ARG A 629 34.48 -8.56 26.49
C ARG A 629 33.25 -8.94 27.30
N LYS A 630 32.41 -9.78 26.71
CA LYS A 630 31.15 -10.24 27.33
C LYS A 630 31.40 -11.03 28.61
N ASP A 631 32.45 -11.87 28.61
CA ASP A 631 32.85 -12.72 29.75
C ASP A 631 33.71 -11.98 30.81
N GLU A 632 34.33 -10.86 30.46
CA GLU A 632 35.15 -10.05 31.33
C GLU A 632 35.02 -8.55 31.02
N PRO A 633 33.93 -7.89 31.47
CA PRO A 633 33.57 -6.51 31.07
C PRO A 633 34.60 -5.42 31.45
N ALA A 634 35.57 -5.75 32.35
CA ALA A 634 36.66 -4.86 32.67
C ALA A 634 37.64 -4.69 31.49
N ILE A 635 37.74 -5.69 30.62
CA ILE A 635 38.54 -5.62 29.38
C ILE A 635 37.66 -4.98 28.29
N GLY A 636 37.96 -3.74 27.96
CA GLY A 636 37.26 -2.99 26.97
C GLY A 636 37.71 -1.55 26.93
N VAL A 637 37.18 -0.81 25.94
CA VAL A 637 37.50 0.60 25.68
C VAL A 637 36.23 1.43 25.63
N SER A 638 36.34 2.74 25.71
CA SER A 638 35.23 3.64 25.40
C SER A 638 34.90 3.58 23.91
N TYR A 639 33.68 3.91 23.59
CA TYR A 639 33.24 3.99 22.17
C TYR A 639 34.11 4.95 21.36
N LEU A 640 34.47 6.12 21.96
CA LEU A 640 35.28 7.14 21.29
C LEU A 640 36.72 6.65 21.06
N GLU A 641 37.31 5.92 22.01
CA GLU A 641 38.66 5.36 21.85
C GLU A 641 38.71 4.36 20.70
N ALA A 642 37.71 3.47 20.59
CA ALA A 642 37.60 2.55 19.47
C ALA A 642 37.35 3.29 18.15
N LEU A 643 36.47 4.33 18.16
CA LEU A 643 36.18 5.15 17.00
C LEU A 643 37.42 5.88 16.48
N HIS A 644 38.15 6.57 17.35
CA HIS A 644 39.35 7.29 16.94
C HIS A 644 40.42 6.35 16.40
N LYS A 645 40.60 5.14 17.00
CA LYS A 645 41.50 4.14 16.45
C LYS A 645 41.05 3.65 15.08
N ALA A 646 39.76 3.39 14.88
CA ALA A 646 39.24 2.99 13.58
C ALA A 646 39.40 4.10 12.52
N GLN A 647 39.24 5.36 12.91
CA GLN A 647 39.44 6.53 12.02
C GLN A 647 40.94 6.78 11.74
N GLU A 648 41.83 6.49 12.67
CA GLU A 648 43.29 6.53 12.44
C GLU A 648 43.68 5.54 11.31
N ASP A 649 43.09 4.36 11.31
CA ASP A 649 43.42 3.30 10.37
C ASP A 649 42.77 3.47 9.00
N ARG A 650 41.53 4.00 8.94
CA ARG A 650 40.71 4.03 7.72
C ARG A 650 40.28 5.42 7.25
N GLY A 651 40.55 6.49 8.03
CA GLY A 651 39.98 7.82 7.80
C GLY A 651 38.54 7.94 8.27
N ALA A 652 37.76 8.81 7.66
CA ALA A 652 36.36 9.01 8.04
C ALA A 652 35.54 7.71 7.83
N LEU A 653 34.82 7.28 8.87
CA LEU A 653 33.96 6.10 8.77
C LEU A 653 32.65 6.44 8.06
N VAL A 654 32.47 5.82 6.92
CA VAL A 654 31.25 5.90 6.07
C VAL A 654 30.88 4.47 5.65
N ALA A 655 29.62 4.14 5.70
CA ALA A 655 29.12 2.82 5.24
C ALA A 655 27.86 2.95 4.40
N SER A 656 27.63 2.00 3.51
CA SER A 656 26.45 1.92 2.66
C SER A 656 25.82 0.54 2.76
N GLY A 657 24.58 0.49 3.24
CA GLY A 657 23.79 -0.73 3.27
C GLY A 657 22.66 -0.68 2.24
N ALA A 658 22.40 -1.81 1.60
CA ALA A 658 21.32 -1.95 0.64
C ALA A 658 20.48 -3.19 0.94
N TYR A 659 19.16 -3.08 0.77
CA TYR A 659 18.25 -4.20 0.92
C TYR A 659 17.70 -4.67 -0.43
N ARG A 660 17.76 -5.97 -0.65
CA ARG A 660 17.04 -6.67 -1.74
C ARG A 660 16.20 -7.78 -1.14
N THR A 661 15.01 -7.98 -1.66
CA THR A 661 14.14 -9.04 -1.15
C THR A 661 14.76 -10.42 -1.36
N PRO A 662 14.63 -11.34 -0.39
CA PRO A 662 14.96 -12.74 -0.57
C PRO A 662 14.00 -13.41 -1.57
N PRO A 663 14.22 -14.68 -1.91
CA PRO A 663 13.21 -15.47 -2.65
C PRO A 663 11.86 -15.47 -1.91
N MET A 664 10.79 -15.04 -2.59
CA MET A 664 9.49 -14.77 -1.96
C MET A 664 8.41 -15.80 -2.30
N GLY A 665 8.77 -16.90 -2.94
CA GLY A 665 7.82 -17.84 -3.48
C GLY A 665 7.60 -17.65 -4.99
N ARG A 666 6.60 -18.31 -5.54
CA ARG A 666 6.34 -18.34 -6.97
C ARG A 666 5.16 -17.46 -7.34
N ALA A 667 5.37 -16.64 -8.34
CA ALA A 667 4.31 -15.86 -8.94
C ALA A 667 3.67 -16.63 -10.09
N HIS A 668 2.63 -17.37 -9.81
CA HIS A 668 1.84 -18.00 -10.85
C HIS A 668 0.75 -17.06 -11.38
N LYS A 669 0.47 -17.13 -12.69
CA LYS A 669 -0.71 -16.50 -13.32
C LYS A 669 -0.90 -15.01 -12.97
N GLY A 670 0.19 -14.26 -12.90
CA GLY A 670 0.15 -12.83 -12.58
C GLY A 670 -0.02 -12.48 -11.10
N ALA A 671 0.04 -13.45 -10.19
CA ALA A 671 0.01 -13.18 -8.73
C ALA A 671 1.25 -12.42 -8.21
N ALA A 672 2.26 -12.22 -9.04
CA ALA A 672 3.52 -11.53 -8.70
C ALA A 672 3.34 -10.17 -8.01
N ALA A 673 2.28 -9.44 -8.31
CA ALA A 673 2.03 -8.14 -7.70
C ALA A 673 1.86 -8.19 -6.16
N GLY A 674 1.35 -9.29 -5.62
CA GLY A 674 1.18 -9.50 -4.18
C GLY A 674 2.38 -10.11 -3.47
N LEU A 675 3.49 -10.40 -4.17
CA LEU A 675 4.70 -10.94 -3.54
C LEU A 675 5.32 -9.93 -2.59
N ALA A 676 5.65 -10.39 -1.39
CA ALA A 676 6.31 -9.62 -0.34
C ALA A 676 7.28 -10.51 0.46
N PRO A 677 8.32 -9.92 1.07
CA PRO A 677 9.24 -10.69 1.92
C PRO A 677 8.56 -11.25 3.17
N ALA A 678 7.55 -10.55 3.69
CA ALA A 678 6.74 -10.97 4.82
C ALA A 678 5.31 -10.40 4.72
N TYR A 679 4.42 -10.91 5.55
CA TYR A 679 3.02 -10.48 5.61
C TYR A 679 2.57 -10.25 7.04
N SER A 680 1.78 -9.19 7.25
CA SER A 680 1.13 -8.91 8.52
C SER A 680 -0.26 -9.49 8.59
N PHE A 681 -0.74 -9.68 9.83
CA PHE A 681 -2.07 -10.22 10.10
C PHE A 681 -2.77 -9.40 11.17
N SER A 682 -4.07 -9.21 11.03
CA SER A 682 -4.86 -8.42 11.97
C SER A 682 -6.20 -9.09 12.23
N ALA A 683 -6.70 -9.01 13.46
CA ALA A 683 -8.05 -9.41 13.79
C ALA A 683 -8.66 -8.38 14.74
N TYR A 684 -9.82 -7.83 14.38
CA TYR A 684 -10.51 -6.81 15.15
C TYR A 684 -11.91 -7.28 15.53
N VAL A 685 -12.28 -6.99 16.77
CA VAL A 685 -13.66 -7.13 17.24
C VAL A 685 -14.21 -5.74 17.47
N ALA A 686 -15.37 -5.44 16.87
CA ALA A 686 -16.11 -4.20 17.08
C ALA A 686 -17.41 -4.46 17.83
N GLU A 687 -17.76 -3.58 18.78
CA GLU A 687 -19.03 -3.53 19.47
C GLU A 687 -19.79 -2.30 19.01
N VAL A 688 -21.04 -2.49 18.57
CA VAL A 688 -21.86 -1.42 18.00
C VAL A 688 -23.20 -1.29 18.72
N LYS A 689 -23.75 -0.08 18.64
CA LYS A 689 -25.15 0.21 18.93
C LYS A 689 -25.82 0.74 17.67
N VAL A 690 -26.93 0.14 17.29
CA VAL A 690 -27.76 0.51 16.13
C VAL A 690 -29.12 0.98 16.61
N ASP A 691 -29.52 2.14 16.19
CA ASP A 691 -30.89 2.62 16.35
C ASP A 691 -31.73 2.06 15.19
N VAL A 692 -32.67 1.17 15.49
CA VAL A 692 -33.46 0.46 14.46
C VAL A 692 -34.48 1.36 13.76
N GLU A 693 -34.88 2.47 14.39
CA GLU A 693 -35.84 3.41 13.81
C GLU A 693 -35.19 4.36 12.79
N THR A 694 -33.94 4.75 13.05
CA THR A 694 -33.23 5.74 12.22
C THR A 694 -32.13 5.14 11.34
N GLY A 695 -31.68 3.94 11.66
CA GLY A 695 -30.51 3.31 11.06
C GLY A 695 -29.17 3.90 11.53
N GLN A 696 -29.17 4.79 12.52
CA GLN A 696 -27.94 5.35 13.06
C GLN A 696 -27.10 4.28 13.75
N THR A 697 -25.85 4.18 13.36
CA THR A 697 -24.90 3.21 13.89
C THR A 697 -23.78 3.92 14.63
N LYS A 698 -23.54 3.53 15.89
CA LYS A 698 -22.42 3.98 16.70
C LYS A 698 -21.50 2.82 17.03
N VAL A 699 -20.22 2.94 16.71
CA VAL A 699 -19.20 2.01 17.21
C VAL A 699 -18.82 2.43 18.62
N GLU A 700 -18.97 1.56 19.59
CA GLU A 700 -18.71 1.88 20.99
C GLU A 700 -17.30 1.48 21.43
N LYS A 701 -16.86 0.28 21.01
CA LYS A 701 -15.53 -0.27 21.35
C LYS A 701 -14.94 -1.05 20.20
N VAL A 702 -13.61 -1.03 20.13
CA VAL A 702 -12.84 -1.86 19.20
C VAL A 702 -11.67 -2.49 19.94
N TRP A 703 -11.54 -3.80 19.87
CA TRP A 703 -10.35 -4.56 20.28
C TRP A 703 -9.57 -4.89 19.01
N ALA A 704 -8.39 -4.29 18.87
CA ALA A 704 -7.67 -4.26 17.62
C ALA A 704 -6.32 -4.97 17.74
N ALA A 705 -6.27 -6.25 17.41
CA ALA A 705 -5.03 -7.03 17.43
C ALA A 705 -4.32 -7.01 16.07
N HIS A 706 -3.02 -6.70 16.11
CA HIS A 706 -2.18 -6.66 14.91
C HIS A 706 -0.84 -7.34 15.14
N ASP A 707 -0.49 -8.27 14.25
CA ASP A 707 0.79 -8.95 14.19
C ASP A 707 1.80 -8.14 13.36
N CYS A 708 2.59 -7.34 14.04
CA CYS A 708 3.69 -6.55 13.46
C CYS A 708 5.05 -7.24 13.54
N GLY A 709 5.10 -8.56 13.76
CA GLY A 709 6.34 -9.33 13.94
C GLY A 709 7.06 -8.97 15.23
N LYS A 710 7.76 -7.84 15.26
CA LYS A 710 8.36 -7.19 16.43
C LYS A 710 8.04 -5.71 16.43
N ALA A 711 7.48 -5.20 17.50
CA ALA A 711 7.25 -3.77 17.62
C ALA A 711 8.55 -3.03 17.95
N LEU A 712 9.19 -2.43 16.95
CA LEU A 712 10.43 -1.65 17.16
C LEU A 712 10.17 -0.41 18.00
N ASN A 713 9.01 0.24 17.80
CA ASN A 713 8.50 1.31 18.64
C ASN A 713 7.02 1.02 18.97
N PRO A 714 6.71 0.41 20.14
CA PRO A 714 5.35 0.05 20.50
C PRO A 714 4.37 1.24 20.55
N LEU A 715 4.83 2.43 20.90
CA LEU A 715 4.00 3.65 20.89
C LEU A 715 3.53 3.99 19.47
N ALA A 716 4.46 3.99 18.51
CA ALA A 716 4.15 4.25 17.11
C ALA A 716 3.22 3.19 16.51
N VAL A 717 3.45 1.90 16.80
CA VAL A 717 2.56 0.80 16.36
C VAL A 717 1.14 0.98 16.88
N LYS A 718 0.96 1.30 18.17
CA LYS A 718 -0.37 1.59 18.73
C LYS A 718 -1.03 2.79 18.04
N GLY A 719 -0.27 3.84 17.76
CA GLY A 719 -0.75 5.01 17.01
C GLY A 719 -1.26 4.63 15.61
N GLN A 720 -0.54 3.74 14.91
CA GLN A 720 -0.97 3.25 13.59
C GLN A 720 -2.25 2.41 13.67
N ILE A 721 -2.39 1.53 14.66
CA ILE A 721 -3.60 0.73 14.89
C ILE A 721 -4.82 1.64 15.14
N ILE A 722 -4.69 2.61 16.04
CA ILE A 722 -5.77 3.55 16.39
C ILE A 722 -6.17 4.40 15.16
N GLY A 723 -5.19 4.96 14.45
CA GLY A 723 -5.44 5.74 13.24
C GLY A 723 -6.05 4.92 12.09
N SER A 724 -5.77 3.62 12.04
CA SER A 724 -6.43 2.69 11.08
C SER A 724 -7.89 2.45 11.44
N CYS A 725 -8.20 2.28 12.73
CA CYS A 725 -9.59 2.17 13.20
C CYS A 725 -10.38 3.42 12.83
N HIS A 726 -9.83 4.61 13.05
CA HIS A 726 -10.47 5.88 12.70
C HIS A 726 -10.81 5.95 11.21
N MET A 727 -9.80 5.75 10.34
CA MET A 727 -9.99 5.81 8.89
C MET A 727 -10.99 4.75 8.40
N GLY A 728 -10.91 3.52 8.91
CA GLY A 728 -11.83 2.45 8.51
C GLY A 728 -13.26 2.67 9.01
N MET A 729 -13.44 3.29 10.17
CA MET A 729 -14.76 3.71 10.64
C MET A 729 -15.40 4.73 9.70
N GLY A 730 -14.64 5.74 9.25
CA GLY A 730 -15.10 6.68 8.25
C GLY A 730 -15.58 5.95 6.98
N GLN A 731 -14.77 5.05 6.46
CA GLN A 731 -15.11 4.29 5.25
C GLN A 731 -16.33 3.38 5.39
N VAL A 732 -16.59 2.84 6.57
CA VAL A 732 -17.74 1.95 6.78
C VAL A 732 -19.02 2.70 7.13
N LEU A 733 -18.95 3.91 7.71
CA LEU A 733 -20.13 4.60 8.25
C LEU A 733 -20.51 5.90 7.53
N SER A 734 -19.53 6.68 7.00
CA SER A 734 -19.82 8.07 6.63
C SER A 734 -19.08 8.60 5.42
N GLU A 735 -17.85 8.16 5.15
CA GLU A 735 -17.02 8.72 4.09
C GLU A 735 -17.36 8.14 2.72
N GLU A 736 -17.71 8.99 1.78
CA GLU A 736 -17.91 8.64 0.37
C GLU A 736 -17.71 9.85 -0.54
N MET A 737 -17.17 9.64 -1.72
CA MET A 737 -17.19 10.62 -2.80
C MET A 737 -18.52 10.51 -3.53
N ARG A 738 -19.42 11.48 -3.32
CA ARG A 738 -20.77 11.49 -3.90
C ARG A 738 -20.80 12.19 -5.25
N TYR A 739 -21.19 11.46 -6.27
CA TYR A 739 -21.38 12.00 -7.61
C TYR A 739 -22.86 12.22 -7.91
N GLY A 740 -23.17 13.41 -8.44
CA GLY A 740 -24.48 13.74 -8.93
C GLY A 740 -24.84 13.00 -10.23
N ARG A 741 -26.09 13.15 -10.70
CA ARG A 741 -26.56 12.51 -11.94
C ARG A 741 -25.77 12.93 -13.18
N THR A 742 -25.19 14.11 -13.16
CA THR A 742 -24.35 14.66 -14.24
C THR A 742 -22.88 14.31 -14.10
N GLY A 743 -22.49 13.50 -13.12
CA GLY A 743 -21.10 13.12 -12.87
C GLY A 743 -20.31 14.11 -12.00
N ASN A 744 -20.88 15.23 -11.60
CA ASN A 744 -20.22 16.21 -10.74
C ASN A 744 -20.00 15.65 -9.33
N LEU A 745 -18.82 15.86 -8.78
CA LEU A 745 -18.55 15.57 -7.38
C LEU A 745 -19.26 16.61 -6.49
N MET A 746 -20.07 16.14 -5.54
CA MET A 746 -21.02 16.95 -4.81
C MET A 746 -20.52 17.36 -3.41
N ASN A 747 -19.45 16.78 -2.92
CA ASN A 747 -18.93 16.98 -1.57
C ASN A 747 -17.40 17.12 -1.58
N THR A 748 -16.97 18.33 -1.95
CA THR A 748 -15.55 18.69 -2.17
C THR A 748 -14.92 19.43 -0.97
N ASP A 749 -15.57 19.41 0.18
CA ASP A 749 -15.08 20.05 1.40
C ASP A 749 -15.29 19.15 2.64
N LEU A 750 -14.70 19.55 3.76
CA LEU A 750 -14.79 18.80 5.02
C LEU A 750 -16.12 19.03 5.77
N LEU A 751 -16.99 19.92 5.28
CA LEU A 751 -18.34 20.07 5.81
C LEU A 751 -19.25 18.96 5.30
N ASP A 752 -19.15 18.64 3.99
CA ASP A 752 -20.00 17.65 3.33
C ASP A 752 -19.36 16.27 3.19
N TYR A 753 -18.04 16.17 3.16
CA TYR A 753 -17.30 14.93 3.26
C TYR A 753 -17.07 14.58 4.73
N LYS A 754 -17.81 13.60 5.23
CA LYS A 754 -17.94 13.32 6.67
C LYS A 754 -16.83 12.42 7.20
N ILE A 755 -15.69 13.01 7.58
CA ILE A 755 -14.67 12.33 8.37
C ILE A 755 -15.17 12.23 9.82
N PRO A 756 -15.06 11.05 10.48
CA PRO A 756 -15.43 10.94 11.89
C PRO A 756 -14.64 11.90 12.77
N SER A 757 -15.34 12.61 13.64
CA SER A 757 -14.76 13.51 14.61
C SER A 757 -14.23 12.75 15.84
N VAL A 758 -13.54 13.45 16.74
CA VAL A 758 -13.07 12.88 18.02
C VAL A 758 -14.22 12.37 18.90
N HIS A 759 -15.42 12.95 18.76
CA HIS A 759 -16.60 12.53 19.51
C HIS A 759 -17.22 11.21 19.01
N GLU A 760 -16.97 10.87 17.75
CA GLU A 760 -17.45 9.64 17.14
C GLU A 760 -16.44 8.49 17.30
N MET A 761 -15.21 8.81 17.73
CA MET A 761 -14.17 7.82 17.91
C MET A 761 -14.49 6.87 19.07
N PRO A 762 -14.55 5.53 18.84
CA PRO A 762 -14.79 4.57 19.91
C PRO A 762 -13.59 4.45 20.85
N HIS A 763 -13.81 3.78 21.97
CA HIS A 763 -12.68 3.29 22.77
C HIS A 763 -11.95 2.16 22.01
N VAL A 764 -10.74 2.43 21.54
CA VAL A 764 -9.89 1.44 20.86
C VAL A 764 -8.88 0.86 21.84
N THR A 765 -8.85 -0.48 21.96
CA THR A 765 -7.83 -1.23 22.69
C THR A 765 -6.83 -1.84 21.69
N PRO A 766 -5.67 -1.19 21.44
CA PRO A 766 -4.67 -1.73 20.53
C PRO A 766 -3.90 -2.88 21.17
N ILE A 767 -3.87 -4.02 20.51
CA ILE A 767 -3.24 -5.26 20.95
C ILE A 767 -2.09 -5.59 20.01
N ILE A 768 -0.87 -5.50 20.50
CA ILE A 768 0.33 -5.84 19.73
C ILE A 768 0.57 -7.35 19.84
N VAL A 769 0.73 -8.01 18.68
CA VAL A 769 1.16 -9.41 18.56
C VAL A 769 2.51 -9.45 17.87
N GLU A 770 3.45 -10.23 18.41
CA GLU A 770 4.84 -10.32 17.98
C GLU A 770 5.17 -11.75 17.52
N SER A 771 4.99 -12.04 16.23
CA SER A 771 5.33 -13.37 15.66
C SER A 771 6.81 -13.55 15.34
N ASN A 772 7.62 -12.48 15.40
CA ASN A 772 9.06 -12.44 15.14
C ASN A 772 9.42 -13.04 13.78
N ASP A 773 9.22 -12.27 12.71
CA ASP A 773 9.48 -12.71 11.34
C ASP A 773 10.98 -12.92 11.10
N PRO A 774 11.41 -14.07 10.53
CA PRO A 774 12.82 -14.34 10.31
C PRO A 774 13.49 -13.43 9.26
N GLU A 775 12.73 -12.80 8.39
CA GLU A 775 13.22 -11.91 7.35
C GLU A 775 13.16 -10.43 7.76
N GLY A 776 12.45 -10.12 8.84
CA GLY A 776 12.22 -8.75 9.28
C GLY A 776 13.37 -8.18 10.13
N PRO A 777 13.58 -6.85 10.10
CA PRO A 777 14.59 -6.21 10.95
C PRO A 777 14.20 -6.40 12.41
N PHE A 778 15.07 -7.07 13.18
CA PHE A 778 14.77 -7.50 14.56
C PHE A 778 13.46 -8.30 14.70
N GLY A 779 12.98 -8.93 13.63
CA GLY A 779 11.72 -9.67 13.61
C GLY A 779 10.47 -8.84 13.20
N ALA A 780 10.64 -7.57 12.86
CA ALA A 780 9.53 -6.68 12.55
C ALA A 780 8.86 -6.97 11.20
N LYS A 781 7.57 -6.72 11.14
CA LYS A 781 6.74 -6.62 9.93
C LYS A 781 6.10 -5.24 9.86
N GLU A 782 5.22 -5.02 8.90
CA GLU A 782 4.50 -3.77 8.74
C GLU A 782 3.47 -3.54 9.85
N ALA A 783 3.09 -2.28 10.04
CA ALA A 783 1.97 -1.84 10.89
C ALA A 783 1.23 -0.63 10.28
N GLY A 784 1.50 -0.32 9.00
CA GLY A 784 0.99 0.90 8.35
C GLY A 784 -0.37 0.73 7.72
N GLU A 785 -0.60 -0.32 6.95
CA GLU A 785 -1.78 -0.51 6.10
C GLU A 785 -2.64 -1.70 6.53
N GLY A 786 -2.03 -2.82 6.93
CA GLY A 786 -2.73 -4.03 7.36
C GLY A 786 -3.74 -3.82 8.49
N PRO A 787 -3.48 -2.94 9.48
CA PRO A 787 -4.43 -2.64 10.53
C PRO A 787 -5.76 -2.02 10.08
N LEU A 788 -5.86 -1.52 8.84
CA LEU A 788 -7.10 -0.94 8.31
C LEU A 788 -8.12 -2.01 7.87
N LEU A 789 -7.65 -3.17 7.39
CA LEU A 789 -8.50 -4.14 6.71
C LEU A 789 -9.62 -4.72 7.59
N PRO A 790 -9.37 -5.05 8.89
CA PRO A 790 -10.35 -5.75 9.69
C PRO A 790 -11.55 -4.91 10.16
N ILE A 791 -11.41 -3.60 10.24
CA ILE A 791 -12.43 -2.76 10.90
C ILE A 791 -13.73 -2.70 10.10
N LEU A 792 -13.66 -2.64 8.75
CA LEU A 792 -14.85 -2.60 7.92
C LEU A 792 -15.73 -3.86 8.13
N PRO A 793 -15.19 -5.08 7.94
CA PRO A 793 -15.98 -6.29 8.15
C PRO A 793 -16.39 -6.48 9.63
N ALA A 794 -15.57 -6.08 10.60
CA ALA A 794 -15.93 -6.17 12.01
C ALA A 794 -17.19 -5.35 12.32
N VAL A 795 -17.28 -4.11 11.79
CA VAL A 795 -18.47 -3.26 11.95
C VAL A 795 -19.67 -3.83 11.19
N CYS A 796 -19.49 -4.27 9.92
CA CYS A 796 -20.58 -4.90 9.16
C CYS A 796 -21.16 -6.12 9.88
N ASN A 797 -20.32 -6.99 10.42
CA ASN A 797 -20.73 -8.18 11.16
C ASN A 797 -21.36 -7.83 12.51
N ALA A 798 -20.87 -6.78 13.18
CA ALA A 798 -21.48 -6.27 14.42
C ALA A 798 -22.89 -5.69 14.18
N VAL A 799 -23.09 -4.95 13.08
CA VAL A 799 -24.43 -4.46 12.67
C VAL A 799 -25.37 -5.64 12.44
N TYR A 800 -24.88 -6.68 11.76
CA TYR A 800 -25.69 -7.88 11.56
C TYR A 800 -26.03 -8.57 12.91
N ASP A 801 -25.08 -8.72 13.81
CA ASP A 801 -25.31 -9.28 15.14
C ASP A 801 -26.36 -8.45 15.93
N ALA A 802 -26.35 -7.13 15.76
CA ALA A 802 -27.25 -6.22 16.45
C ALA A 802 -28.71 -6.32 15.99
N ILE A 803 -28.97 -6.50 14.68
CA ILE A 803 -30.32 -6.30 14.11
C ILE A 803 -30.73 -7.33 13.06
N GLY A 804 -29.88 -8.33 12.76
CA GLY A 804 -30.17 -9.37 11.74
C GLY A 804 -30.24 -8.86 10.30
N VAL A 805 -29.66 -7.69 10.02
CA VAL A 805 -29.66 -7.08 8.67
C VAL A 805 -28.26 -7.02 8.10
N ARG A 806 -27.99 -7.75 7.01
CA ARG A 806 -26.71 -7.69 6.28
C ARG A 806 -26.75 -6.60 5.24
N THR A 807 -25.69 -5.80 5.21
CA THR A 807 -25.47 -4.76 4.21
C THR A 807 -24.53 -5.27 3.12
N ASN A 808 -24.60 -4.68 1.95
CA ASN A 808 -23.72 -4.97 0.81
C ASN A 808 -23.33 -3.70 0.04
N GLU A 809 -23.52 -2.53 0.66
CA GLU A 809 -23.10 -1.23 0.16
C GLU A 809 -22.42 -0.46 1.28
N LEU A 810 -21.24 0.11 1.00
CA LEU A 810 -20.52 0.97 1.94
C LEU A 810 -20.37 2.40 1.40
N PRO A 811 -20.47 3.40 2.27
CA PRO A 811 -20.69 3.35 3.72
C PRO A 811 -22.11 2.89 4.10
N ILE A 812 -22.25 2.38 5.33
CA ILE A 812 -23.55 2.05 5.95
C ILE A 812 -24.13 3.34 6.54
N THR A 813 -24.57 4.25 5.67
CA THR A 813 -25.19 5.50 6.15
C THR A 813 -26.56 5.21 6.77
N PRO A 814 -27.04 6.07 7.69
CA PRO A 814 -28.33 5.86 8.35
C PRO A 814 -29.48 5.60 7.38
N ASP A 815 -29.56 6.35 6.27
CA ASP A 815 -30.61 6.18 5.25
C ASP A 815 -30.51 4.84 4.51
N ARG A 816 -29.28 4.35 4.23
CA ARG A 816 -29.07 3.04 3.62
C ARG A 816 -29.45 1.91 4.56
N LEU A 817 -29.03 2.00 5.81
CA LEU A 817 -29.35 0.99 6.80
C LEU A 817 -30.85 0.98 7.10
N HIS A 818 -31.47 2.12 7.28
CA HIS A 818 -32.91 2.24 7.50
C HIS A 818 -33.70 1.58 6.35
N LYS A 819 -33.37 1.85 5.07
CA LYS A 819 -33.99 1.16 3.92
C LYS A 819 -33.81 -0.36 3.96
N ASN A 820 -32.67 -0.86 4.42
CA ASN A 820 -32.45 -2.29 4.58
C ASN A 820 -33.27 -2.88 5.74
N ILE A 821 -33.40 -2.15 6.85
CA ILE A 821 -34.26 -2.51 7.98
C ILE A 821 -35.72 -2.60 7.51
N GLU A 822 -36.24 -1.56 6.84
CA GLU A 822 -37.62 -1.56 6.30
C GLU A 822 -37.85 -2.73 5.32
N ARG A 823 -36.87 -3.03 4.46
CA ARG A 823 -36.97 -4.18 3.55
C ARG A 823 -37.08 -5.48 4.34
N LYS A 824 -36.27 -5.65 5.38
CA LYS A 824 -36.27 -6.84 6.23
C LYS A 824 -37.59 -6.98 7.00
N CYS A 825 -38.13 -5.89 7.53
CA CYS A 825 -39.45 -5.85 8.19
C CYS A 825 -40.56 -6.30 7.22
N ARG A 826 -40.58 -5.78 5.98
CA ARG A 826 -41.53 -6.23 4.94
C ARG A 826 -41.40 -7.72 4.61
N GLU A 827 -40.18 -8.24 4.48
CA GLU A 827 -39.92 -9.66 4.22
C GLU A 827 -40.46 -10.56 5.34
N LEU A 828 -40.31 -10.14 6.59
CA LEU A 828 -40.73 -10.85 7.80
C LEU A 828 -42.18 -10.55 8.19
N LYS A 829 -42.85 -9.59 7.55
CA LYS A 829 -44.21 -9.08 7.88
C LYS A 829 -44.26 -8.53 9.32
N ILE A 830 -43.27 -7.74 9.69
CA ILE A 830 -43.13 -7.06 10.97
C ILE A 830 -43.48 -5.59 10.73
N ASP A 831 -44.35 -5.02 11.56
CA ASP A 831 -44.78 -3.61 11.44
C ASP A 831 -43.85 -2.68 12.23
N ASP A 832 -43.34 -3.11 13.39
CA ASP A 832 -42.42 -2.33 14.22
C ASP A 832 -40.99 -2.87 14.10
N PRO A 833 -40.00 -2.06 13.69
CA PRO A 833 -38.60 -2.49 13.66
C PRO A 833 -38.05 -2.99 15.00
N ASN A 834 -38.62 -2.57 16.10
CA ASN A 834 -38.28 -3.04 17.45
C ASN A 834 -38.65 -4.54 17.71
N ASP A 835 -39.46 -5.12 16.83
CA ASP A 835 -39.83 -6.54 16.89
C ASP A 835 -38.93 -7.44 16.02
N LEU A 836 -37.86 -6.88 15.39
CA LEU A 836 -36.93 -7.67 14.60
C LEU A 836 -36.30 -8.80 15.43
N PRO A 837 -36.27 -10.03 14.92
CA PRO A 837 -35.64 -11.14 15.65
C PRO A 837 -34.11 -10.96 15.68
N SER A 838 -33.54 -11.01 16.87
CA SER A 838 -32.09 -11.07 17.03
C SER A 838 -31.56 -12.39 16.45
N PRO A 839 -30.44 -12.36 15.71
CA PRO A 839 -29.79 -13.58 15.25
C PRO A 839 -29.40 -14.48 16.44
N ARG A 840 -29.55 -15.78 16.28
CA ARG A 840 -29.22 -16.80 17.28
C ARG A 840 -28.26 -17.81 16.75
N LEU A 841 -27.49 -18.41 17.62
CA LEU A 841 -26.59 -19.52 17.27
C LEU A 841 -27.02 -20.74 18.11
N GLU A 842 -27.28 -21.83 17.40
CA GLU A 842 -27.56 -23.13 18.05
C GLU A 842 -26.26 -23.95 18.08
N HIS A 843 -26.02 -24.66 19.17
CA HIS A 843 -24.85 -25.51 19.28
C HIS A 843 -24.96 -26.68 18.32
N SER A 844 -23.98 -26.84 17.43
CA SER A 844 -23.91 -27.89 16.43
C SER A 844 -22.74 -28.85 16.72
N LYS A 845 -22.84 -30.11 16.28
CA LYS A 845 -21.72 -31.08 16.33
C LYS A 845 -20.52 -30.61 15.53
N LEU A 846 -20.75 -29.79 14.49
CA LEU A 846 -19.69 -29.20 13.70
C LEU A 846 -18.87 -28.20 14.52
N GLN A 847 -19.49 -27.47 15.44
CA GLN A 847 -18.77 -26.58 16.36
C GLN A 847 -17.68 -27.30 17.14
N ASP A 848 -18.01 -28.49 17.72
CA ASP A 848 -17.04 -29.30 18.47
C ASP A 848 -15.90 -29.80 17.56
N THR A 849 -16.22 -30.16 16.31
CA THR A 849 -15.25 -30.59 15.31
C THR A 849 -14.29 -29.46 14.96
N LEU A 850 -14.79 -28.23 14.74
CA LEU A 850 -13.97 -27.05 14.45
C LEU A 850 -13.07 -26.69 15.63
N GLU A 851 -13.60 -26.72 16.86
CA GLU A 851 -12.78 -26.45 18.04
C GLU A 851 -11.66 -27.46 18.24
N LYS A 852 -11.95 -28.75 17.97
CA LYS A 852 -10.94 -29.82 17.98
C LYS A 852 -9.86 -29.56 16.92
N ARG A 853 -10.26 -29.29 15.67
CA ARG A 853 -9.34 -28.98 14.58
C ARG A 853 -8.49 -27.74 14.91
N ALA A 854 -9.09 -26.68 15.44
CA ALA A 854 -8.37 -25.47 15.87
C ALA A 854 -7.29 -25.78 16.91
N LYS A 855 -7.57 -26.70 17.86
CA LYS A 855 -6.56 -27.16 18.86
C LYS A 855 -5.44 -27.98 18.20
N GLU A 856 -5.76 -28.87 17.30
CA GLU A 856 -4.77 -29.65 16.55
C GLU A 856 -3.87 -28.74 15.70
N HIS A 857 -4.44 -27.75 15.03
CA HIS A 857 -3.70 -26.72 14.30
C HIS A 857 -2.79 -25.89 15.22
N SER A 858 -3.24 -25.56 16.43
CA SER A 858 -2.39 -24.85 17.40
C SER A 858 -1.15 -25.66 17.79
N ILE A 859 -1.29 -26.99 17.94
CA ILE A 859 -0.17 -27.91 18.24
C ILE A 859 0.77 -27.99 17.02
N ARG A 860 0.21 -28.16 15.81
CA ARG A 860 0.95 -28.15 14.54
C ARG A 860 1.79 -26.86 14.39
N ASP A 861 1.16 -25.70 14.61
CA ASP A 861 1.77 -24.39 14.44
C ASP A 861 2.94 -24.17 15.44
N LYS A 862 2.76 -24.59 16.69
CA LYS A 862 3.83 -24.56 17.70
C LYS A 862 5.03 -25.44 17.33
N LYS A 863 4.77 -26.65 16.82
CA LYS A 863 5.82 -27.56 16.37
C LYS A 863 6.59 -26.96 15.20
N ARG A 864 5.91 -26.37 14.20
CA ARG A 864 6.56 -25.70 13.05
C ARG A 864 7.40 -24.49 13.44
N ARG A 865 6.98 -23.73 14.44
CA ARG A 865 7.80 -22.59 14.96
C ARG A 865 9.09 -23.04 15.66
N LEU A 866 9.10 -24.23 16.24
CA LEU A 866 10.26 -24.78 16.93
C LEU A 866 11.28 -25.44 15.98
N THR A 867 10.85 -25.89 14.81
CA THR A 867 11.76 -26.38 13.78
C THR A 867 12.39 -25.17 13.09
N SER A 868 13.64 -24.90 13.41
CA SER A 868 14.38 -23.70 12.97
C SER A 868 14.77 -23.69 11.49
N GLU A 869 14.41 -24.72 10.73
CA GLU A 869 14.58 -24.78 9.28
C GLU A 869 13.25 -24.45 8.65
N ILE A 870 13.18 -23.35 7.92
CA ILE A 870 12.15 -23.11 6.93
C ILE A 870 12.35 -24.23 5.92
N GLU A 871 11.49 -25.28 5.99
CA GLU A 871 11.51 -26.29 4.94
C GLU A 871 11.41 -25.60 3.59
N PRO A 872 12.16 -26.06 2.59
CA PRO A 872 12.04 -25.52 1.27
C PRO A 872 10.55 -25.54 0.90
N TYR A 873 10.12 -24.42 0.43
CA TYR A 873 8.75 -24.14 0.10
C TYR A 873 8.22 -25.14 -0.96
N HIS A 874 7.34 -26.02 -0.54
CA HIS A 874 6.75 -27.02 -1.40
C HIS A 874 5.28 -26.68 -1.68
N ASN A 875 5.02 -26.02 -2.79
CA ASN A 875 3.67 -25.71 -3.24
C ASN A 875 2.77 -26.93 -3.31
N GLY A 876 3.32 -28.07 -3.75
CA GLY A 876 2.57 -29.26 -4.01
C GLY A 876 2.02 -29.98 -2.78
N ALA A 877 2.77 -29.97 -1.67
CA ALA A 877 2.40 -30.73 -0.48
C ALA A 877 1.10 -30.23 0.20
N LEU A 878 0.81 -28.92 0.09
CA LEU A 878 -0.41 -28.33 0.68
C LEU A 878 -1.66 -28.55 -0.17
N PHE A 879 -1.51 -28.79 -1.47
CA PHE A 879 -2.60 -28.85 -2.43
C PHE A 879 -2.63 -30.16 -3.22
N GLY A 880 -2.00 -31.23 -2.72
CA GLY A 880 -1.95 -32.53 -3.37
C GLY A 880 -0.97 -32.63 -4.55
N MET A 881 -0.05 -31.67 -4.67
CA MET A 881 1.02 -31.69 -5.67
C MET A 881 2.28 -32.30 -5.09
N ASP A 882 3.00 -33.05 -5.93
CA ASP A 882 4.30 -33.59 -5.56
C ASP A 882 5.36 -32.45 -5.45
N PRO A 883 5.94 -32.21 -4.28
CA PRO A 883 6.92 -31.16 -4.09
C PRO A 883 8.25 -31.40 -4.84
N THR A 884 8.49 -32.58 -5.33
CA THR A 884 9.70 -32.93 -6.07
C THR A 884 9.57 -32.66 -7.57
N ILE A 885 8.35 -32.42 -8.07
CA ILE A 885 8.12 -32.10 -9.46
C ILE A 885 8.45 -30.64 -9.70
N PRO A 886 9.37 -30.32 -10.63
CA PRO A 886 9.62 -28.94 -11.03
C PRO A 886 8.33 -28.26 -11.51
N PRO A 887 8.16 -26.94 -11.32
CA PRO A 887 6.94 -26.24 -11.74
C PRO A 887 6.58 -26.35 -13.21
N ASP A 888 7.59 -26.56 -14.04
CA ASP A 888 7.45 -26.70 -15.49
C ASP A 888 6.93 -28.10 -15.89
N GLU A 889 6.95 -29.06 -14.96
CA GLU A 889 6.46 -30.45 -15.11
C GLU A 889 5.16 -30.70 -14.32
N VAL A 890 4.66 -29.68 -13.60
CA VAL A 890 3.38 -29.79 -12.90
C VAL A 890 2.26 -29.91 -13.93
N ASP A 891 1.41 -30.90 -13.71
CA ASP A 891 0.27 -31.23 -14.56
C ASP A 891 -0.46 -29.98 -15.07
N GLU A 892 -0.68 -29.92 -16.36
CA GLU A 892 -1.37 -28.79 -17.03
C GLU A 892 -2.77 -28.54 -16.49
N SER A 893 -3.40 -29.49 -15.81
CA SER A 893 -4.66 -29.28 -15.09
C SER A 893 -4.56 -28.30 -13.96
N TRP A 894 -3.35 -27.99 -13.51
CA TRP A 894 -3.03 -27.00 -12.49
C TRP A 894 -2.77 -25.60 -13.05
N GLU A 895 -2.37 -25.55 -14.29
CA GLU A 895 -2.30 -24.30 -15.00
C GLU A 895 -3.67 -23.94 -15.52
N VAL A 896 -4.01 -22.68 -15.35
CA VAL A 896 -5.18 -22.03 -15.87
C VAL A 896 -6.03 -22.94 -16.73
N THR A 897 -7.18 -23.31 -16.27
CA THR A 897 -8.22 -23.76 -17.18
C THR A 897 -8.36 -22.67 -18.23
N VAL A 898 -7.92 -22.96 -19.43
CA VAL A 898 -8.02 -22.01 -20.55
C VAL A 898 -9.51 -21.81 -20.78
N ILE A 899 -10.00 -20.63 -20.50
CA ILE A 899 -11.37 -20.29 -20.87
C ILE A 899 -11.45 -20.40 -22.39
N PRO A 900 -12.41 -21.13 -22.95
CA PRO A 900 -12.59 -21.22 -24.40
C PRO A 900 -12.74 -19.83 -25.00
N SER A 901 -12.18 -19.61 -26.19
CA SER A 901 -12.21 -18.31 -26.87
C SER A 901 -13.61 -17.74 -27.10
N GLU A 902 -14.60 -18.61 -27.20
CA GLU A 902 -16.02 -18.25 -27.35
C GLU A 902 -16.58 -17.64 -26.06
N GLU A 903 -16.34 -18.25 -24.91
CA GLU A 903 -16.74 -17.74 -23.59
C GLU A 903 -16.04 -16.41 -23.29
N TYR A 904 -14.88 -16.22 -23.85
CA TYR A 904 -14.09 -15.03 -23.77
C TYR A 904 -14.66 -13.86 -24.55
N LEU A 905 -15.20 -14.13 -25.71
CA LEU A 905 -15.86 -13.13 -26.56
C LEU A 905 -17.25 -12.74 -25.98
N GLU A 906 -17.92 -13.69 -25.34
CA GLU A 906 -19.21 -13.44 -24.69
C GLU A 906 -19.08 -12.71 -23.35
N ASN A 907 -17.96 -12.82 -22.67
CA ASN A 907 -17.71 -12.12 -21.40
C ASN A 907 -16.47 -11.22 -21.47
N PRO A 908 -16.62 -9.94 -21.85
CA PRO A 908 -15.52 -9.00 -21.99
C PRO A 908 -14.67 -8.82 -20.73
N ARG A 909 -15.19 -9.16 -19.54
CA ARG A 909 -14.45 -9.07 -18.28
C ARG A 909 -13.30 -10.06 -18.19
N LEU A 910 -13.35 -11.14 -18.95
CA LEU A 910 -12.33 -12.16 -18.97
C LEU A 910 -11.16 -11.81 -19.89
N ALA A 911 -11.34 -10.85 -20.81
CA ALA A 911 -10.30 -10.45 -21.74
C ALA A 911 -9.16 -9.69 -21.06
N GLY A 912 -8.02 -10.32 -20.87
CA GLY A 912 -6.85 -9.72 -20.23
C GLY A 912 -5.52 -10.15 -20.85
N SER A 913 -4.52 -9.29 -20.79
CA SER A 913 -3.22 -9.49 -21.46
C SER A 913 -2.45 -10.71 -21.01
N ALA A 914 -2.47 -10.98 -19.72
CA ALA A 914 -1.74 -12.07 -19.13
C ALA A 914 -2.23 -13.43 -19.65
N TRP A 915 -3.47 -13.48 -19.96
CA TRP A 915 -4.23 -14.67 -20.23
C TRP A 915 -4.27 -15.04 -21.72
N THR A 916 -4.44 -14.07 -22.61
CA THR A 916 -4.34 -14.26 -24.05
C THR A 916 -3.00 -14.86 -24.52
N HIS A 917 -1.92 -14.69 -23.73
CA HIS A 917 -0.64 -15.30 -24.04
C HIS A 917 -0.57 -16.80 -23.79
N THR A 918 -1.24 -17.30 -22.76
CA THR A 918 -1.28 -18.72 -22.45
C THR A 918 -2.10 -19.48 -23.50
N GLU A 919 -3.22 -18.89 -23.91
CA GLU A 919 -4.07 -19.44 -24.98
C GLU A 919 -3.36 -19.50 -26.33
N ARG A 920 -2.63 -18.46 -26.72
CA ARG A 920 -1.84 -18.41 -27.95
C ARG A 920 -0.74 -19.48 -27.99
N ARG A 921 -0.14 -19.84 -26.83
CA ARG A 921 0.86 -20.93 -26.77
C ARG A 921 0.25 -22.29 -27.01
N LYS A 922 -0.96 -22.57 -26.50
CA LYS A 922 -1.63 -23.87 -26.74
C LYS A 922 -2.08 -24.03 -28.19
N ARG A 923 -2.30 -22.96 -28.95
CA ARG A 923 -2.64 -23.03 -30.37
C ARG A 923 -1.43 -23.15 -31.28
N SER A 924 -0.22 -22.94 -30.78
CA SER A 924 1.03 -23.08 -31.55
C SER A 924 1.78 -24.39 -31.28
N VAL A 925 1.22 -25.29 -30.52
CA VAL A 925 1.62 -26.67 -30.35
C VAL A 925 0.46 -27.57 -30.85
#